data_1892b6f15fc9f7e570b5170ab5df4cd6
#
_entry.id   1892b6f15fc9f7e570b5170ab5df4cd6
#
_cell.length_a   1.000
_cell.length_b   1.000
_cell.length_c   1.000
_cell.angle_alpha   90.00
_cell.angle_beta   90.00
_cell.angle_gamma   90.00
#
_symmetry.space_group_name_H-M   'P 1'
#
loop_
_entity.id
_entity.type
_entity.pdbx_description
1 polymer ?
#
loop_
_entity_poly.entity_id
_entity_poly.type
_entity_poly.pdbx_seq_one_letter_code
_entity_poly.pdbx_strand_id
1 'polypeptide(L)'
;MAASVRSEAGKGLVFLLSLLLLLLATSAKSHATEQIAPPNPDPRLSLHEGFVDERSCATCHSDQAAAFAKSHHAKAMALADDTTVRGDFDNARFEHDGIVTNFTRREGRFFVKTEGPDGKEGEFEVKYTFAYEPLQQYLADIGGGRLQALDIAWDTAKRQWFWLGNETPARPGSTYHWTGPFYRWNRTCIDCHSTDPQANFQPTTNEYKSSYVATSIGCQSCHGPGAKHLAWAQSGNTPSINTDPGLWKVDATTCFACHARRSRLLSGYEAGKPFLDYFSPALLREDLYFPDGQILDEVFEYGSFQQSKMARAGVTCLDCHRPHDAGLKAKGNALCTQCHAEIRSERFVKQDPSGRFDTPDHTHHAVGSAGAQCANCHMPERTYMKVDPRRDHSFVIPRPDLSTALGTPNACTTCHAGKDNTWAAETMDTWYGADWRKRPTIAHAFRDNANDNQETVEALRQLVSDHGQAGIVRGSAIARMSRVGGTDVAADIRAASVDTDPLVRLGAAEAAANIPPERRLEAIGDLLSDNTRAVRVAAATALGSTPADLFGNRRGSFEAAVDDLRAYVVANADVAEAQSNYGFFLFGQRRETDAEIAFKRAISLDPTLEGSHVNLAEFYRAIGQNDSSEQTYAKAVYQFPEQADLRYGHGLALVRKRALNDAIVEFGEAVRLDAGSSRYKTTLAVALDAAGRTTEALDKLDSWAAANADADITGLALQYSLKLQRLPDALRFAERMAELHPQDQKIAELLEQLRDAINQK
;
A
#
# COMPACT_ATOMS: atom_id res chain seq x y z
N MET A 1 65.04 -14.35 -88.96
CA MET A 1 65.16 -13.61 -87.68
C MET A 1 63.76 -13.36 -87.18
N ALA A 2 63.34 -14.21 -86.28
CA ALA A 2 62.05 -14.11 -85.68
C ALA A 2 62.30 -13.65 -84.25
N ALA A 3 61.68 -12.59 -83.83
CA ALA A 3 61.49 -12.30 -82.44
C ALA A 3 60.55 -11.07 -82.26
N SER A 4 59.58 -11.22 -81.42
CA SER A 4 58.97 -10.15 -80.68
C SER A 4 57.90 -9.27 -81.31
N VAL A 5 56.70 -9.87 -81.52
CA VAL A 5 55.45 -9.10 -81.48
C VAL A 5 54.35 -9.98 -80.82
N ARG A 6 54.52 -10.19 -79.52
CA ARG A 6 53.51 -10.80 -78.61
C ARG A 6 53.68 -10.33 -77.22
N SER A 7 53.33 -9.07 -76.93
CA SER A 7 53.32 -8.61 -75.50
C SER A 7 52.41 -7.41 -75.20
N GLU A 8 51.73 -6.79 -76.18
CA GLU A 8 50.96 -5.58 -75.86
C GLU A 8 49.42 -5.78 -75.92
N ALA A 9 48.95 -6.80 -76.60
CA ALA A 9 47.49 -7.06 -76.62
C ALA A 9 46.94 -7.66 -75.36
N GLY A 10 47.77 -8.31 -74.51
CA GLY A 10 47.35 -8.93 -73.25
C GLY A 10 47.22 -7.95 -72.08
N LYS A 11 47.95 -6.85 -72.11
CA LYS A 11 47.93 -5.85 -71.02
C LYS A 11 46.74 -4.91 -71.11
N GLY A 12 46.20 -4.64 -72.27
CA GLY A 12 45.01 -3.81 -72.43
C GLY A 12 43.73 -4.52 -72.01
N LEU A 13 43.65 -5.83 -72.23
CA LEU A 13 42.46 -6.62 -71.91
C LEU A 13 42.36 -6.88 -70.39
N VAL A 14 43.50 -7.05 -69.68
CA VAL A 14 43.55 -7.21 -68.22
C VAL A 14 43.21 -5.88 -67.53
N PHE A 15 43.62 -4.74 -68.10
CA PHE A 15 43.30 -3.43 -67.54
C PHE A 15 41.83 -3.06 -67.72
N LEU A 16 41.21 -3.42 -68.88
CA LEU A 16 39.78 -3.24 -69.14
C LEU A 16 38.91 -4.15 -68.28
N LEU A 17 39.31 -5.41 -68.04
CA LEU A 17 38.61 -6.31 -67.15
C LEU A 17 38.75 -5.87 -65.66
N SER A 18 39.90 -5.37 -65.26
CA SER A 18 40.09 -4.82 -63.92
C SER A 18 39.30 -3.53 -63.70
N LEU A 19 39.15 -2.67 -64.70
CA LEU A 19 38.34 -1.44 -64.61
C LEU A 19 36.83 -1.77 -64.65
N LEU A 20 36.43 -2.78 -65.43
CA LEU A 20 35.03 -3.25 -65.45
C LEU A 20 34.62 -3.93 -64.14
N LEU A 21 35.53 -4.69 -63.50
CA LEU A 21 35.34 -5.26 -62.16
C LEU A 21 35.31 -4.19 -61.07
N LEU A 22 36.12 -3.12 -61.18
CA LEU A 22 36.06 -1.97 -60.26
C LEU A 22 34.75 -1.16 -60.47
N LEU A 23 34.28 -0.99 -61.67
CA LEU A 23 33.01 -0.31 -61.96
C LEU A 23 31.79 -1.14 -61.55
N LEU A 24 31.83 -2.49 -61.63
CA LEU A 24 30.80 -3.38 -61.09
C LEU A 24 30.85 -3.46 -59.57
N ALA A 25 32.03 -3.30 -58.92
CA ALA A 25 32.13 -3.24 -57.46
C ALA A 25 31.65 -1.90 -56.91
N THR A 26 31.61 -0.81 -57.67
CA THR A 26 31.09 0.49 -57.26
C THR A 26 29.59 0.65 -57.53
N SER A 27 28.95 -0.24 -58.32
CA SER A 27 27.52 -0.22 -58.58
C SER A 27 26.73 -1.14 -57.64
N ALA A 28 27.38 -1.96 -56.85
CA ALA A 28 26.81 -2.67 -55.72
C ALA A 28 26.92 -1.83 -54.41
N LYS A 29 26.62 -0.52 -54.50
CA LYS A 29 26.05 0.14 -53.30
C LYS A 29 24.68 -0.46 -53.11
N SER A 30 24.70 -1.54 -52.32
CA SER A 30 23.52 -2.02 -51.63
C SER A 30 22.70 -0.80 -51.22
N HIS A 31 21.41 -0.86 -51.48
CA HIS A 31 20.46 -0.22 -50.62
C HIS A 31 20.67 -0.89 -49.25
N ALA A 32 21.73 -0.47 -48.50
CA ALA A 32 21.68 -0.50 -47.09
C ALA A 32 20.44 0.32 -46.80
N THR A 33 19.33 -0.37 -46.48
CA THR A 33 18.32 0.21 -45.66
C THR A 33 19.09 0.95 -44.60
N GLU A 34 18.97 2.25 -44.60
CA GLU A 34 19.37 3.12 -43.54
C GLU A 34 18.71 2.48 -42.29
N GLN A 35 19.46 1.67 -41.56
CA GLN A 35 19.04 1.23 -40.26
C GLN A 35 18.95 2.55 -39.53
N ILE A 36 17.72 3.08 -39.41
CA ILE A 36 17.37 4.10 -38.43
C ILE A 36 18.03 3.60 -37.16
N ALA A 37 19.07 4.29 -36.72
CA ALA A 37 19.71 3.98 -35.44
C ALA A 37 18.58 3.86 -34.43
N PRO A 38 18.51 2.79 -33.64
CA PRO A 38 17.43 2.66 -32.67
C PRO A 38 17.38 3.95 -31.86
N PRO A 39 16.18 4.49 -31.59
CA PRO A 39 16.05 5.69 -30.79
C PRO A 39 16.87 5.48 -29.54
N ASN A 40 17.60 6.50 -29.13
CA ASN A 40 18.57 6.56 -28.05
C ASN A 40 18.30 5.51 -26.98
N PRO A 41 19.15 4.49 -26.78
CA PRO A 41 18.80 3.38 -25.91
C PRO A 41 18.46 3.94 -24.52
N ASP A 42 17.42 3.43 -23.89
CA ASP A 42 17.04 3.81 -22.54
C ASP A 42 18.29 3.72 -21.63
N PRO A 43 18.75 4.83 -21.02
CA PRO A 43 19.99 4.86 -20.25
C PRO A 43 19.95 4.01 -18.98
N ARG A 44 18.77 3.52 -18.59
CA ARG A 44 18.56 2.66 -17.41
C ARG A 44 18.58 1.18 -17.75
N LEU A 45 18.53 0.82 -19.04
CA LEU A 45 18.66 -0.59 -19.47
C LEU A 45 20.05 -1.13 -19.13
N SER A 46 20.08 -2.23 -18.41
CA SER A 46 21.29 -2.94 -18.02
C SER A 46 21.00 -4.44 -17.94
N LEU A 47 21.82 -5.26 -18.57
CA LEU A 47 21.75 -6.70 -18.38
C LEU A 47 22.36 -7.06 -17.03
N HIS A 48 21.50 -7.56 -16.13
CA HIS A 48 21.92 -8.06 -14.82
C HIS A 48 22.36 -9.52 -14.93
N GLU A 49 23.08 -10.01 -13.93
CA GLU A 49 23.60 -11.39 -13.92
C GLU A 49 22.47 -12.41 -14.07
N GLY A 50 22.64 -13.35 -14.99
CA GLY A 50 21.67 -14.38 -15.30
C GLY A 50 20.56 -13.98 -16.26
N PHE A 51 20.35 -12.71 -16.53
CA PHE A 51 19.34 -12.20 -17.46
C PHE A 51 19.88 -12.06 -18.89
N VAL A 52 18.98 -12.07 -19.85
CA VAL A 52 19.27 -11.87 -21.28
C VAL A 52 18.40 -10.76 -21.88
N ASP A 53 18.77 -10.28 -23.06
CA ASP A 53 17.88 -9.41 -23.84
C ASP A 53 16.56 -10.13 -24.11
N GLU A 54 15.42 -9.52 -23.74
CA GLU A 54 14.07 -10.06 -23.91
C GLU A 54 13.78 -10.45 -25.36
N ARG A 55 14.38 -9.79 -26.35
CA ARG A 55 14.26 -10.11 -27.77
C ARG A 55 14.79 -11.51 -28.12
N SER A 56 15.72 -12.02 -27.34
CA SER A 56 16.27 -13.39 -27.54
C SER A 56 15.21 -14.47 -27.40
N CYS A 57 14.19 -14.26 -26.56
CA CYS A 57 13.10 -15.21 -26.35
C CYS A 57 12.25 -15.37 -27.60
N ALA A 58 11.97 -14.27 -28.31
CA ALA A 58 11.12 -14.24 -29.49
C ALA A 58 11.70 -15.04 -30.68
N THR A 59 13.01 -15.30 -30.71
CA THR A 59 13.64 -16.08 -31.80
C THR A 59 13.17 -17.54 -31.84
N CYS A 60 12.80 -18.11 -30.68
CA CYS A 60 12.30 -19.46 -30.55
C CYS A 60 10.81 -19.54 -30.15
N HIS A 61 10.32 -18.54 -29.39
CA HIS A 61 8.97 -18.47 -28.86
C HIS A 61 8.12 -17.37 -29.55
N SER A 62 8.11 -17.40 -30.91
CA SER A 62 7.48 -16.35 -31.74
C SER A 62 6.00 -16.13 -31.45
N ASP A 63 5.23 -17.23 -31.25
CA ASP A 63 3.77 -17.15 -31.02
C ASP A 63 3.46 -16.53 -29.65
N GLN A 64 4.20 -16.95 -28.61
CA GLN A 64 4.07 -16.39 -27.27
C GLN A 64 4.48 -14.89 -27.27
N ALA A 65 5.57 -14.55 -27.94
CA ALA A 65 6.03 -13.17 -28.07
C ALA A 65 5.01 -12.29 -28.82
N ALA A 66 4.40 -12.80 -29.91
CA ALA A 66 3.37 -12.08 -30.67
C ALA A 66 2.08 -11.88 -29.87
N ALA A 67 1.69 -12.84 -29.03
CA ALA A 67 0.57 -12.71 -28.11
C ALA A 67 0.88 -11.69 -27.02
N PHE A 68 2.07 -11.81 -26.39
CA PHE A 68 2.52 -10.97 -25.30
C PHE A 68 2.64 -9.49 -25.69
N ALA A 69 3.12 -9.18 -26.89
CA ALA A 69 3.24 -7.81 -27.41
C ALA A 69 1.91 -7.03 -27.44
N LYS A 70 0.77 -7.72 -27.39
CA LYS A 70 -0.57 -7.12 -27.34
C LYS A 70 -1.04 -6.86 -25.91
N SER A 71 -0.40 -7.47 -24.91
CA SER A 71 -0.80 -7.41 -23.51
C SER A 71 -0.55 -6.03 -22.89
N HIS A 72 -1.26 -5.73 -21.82
CA HIS A 72 -0.96 -4.57 -20.97
C HIS A 72 0.41 -4.72 -20.24
N HIS A 73 0.86 -5.94 -19.96
CA HIS A 73 2.18 -6.19 -19.39
C HIS A 73 3.31 -5.65 -20.29
N ALA A 74 3.27 -5.99 -21.60
CA ALA A 74 4.26 -5.50 -22.56
C ALA A 74 4.22 -3.97 -22.76
N LYS A 75 3.11 -3.33 -22.38
CA LYS A 75 2.86 -1.88 -22.54
C LYS A 75 2.82 -1.15 -21.20
N ALA A 76 3.22 -1.81 -20.12
CA ALA A 76 3.14 -1.26 -18.78
C ALA A 76 3.98 0.02 -18.61
N MET A 77 5.09 0.13 -19.36
CA MET A 77 5.96 1.30 -19.43
C MET A 77 6.71 1.31 -20.77
N ALA A 78 6.95 2.50 -21.33
CA ALA A 78 7.75 2.68 -22.56
C ALA A 78 8.46 4.04 -22.54
N LEU A 79 9.54 4.20 -23.33
CA LEU A 79 10.09 5.53 -23.61
C LEU A 79 9.01 6.38 -24.26
N ALA A 80 8.97 7.67 -23.92
CA ALA A 80 8.02 8.62 -24.50
C ALA A 80 8.47 8.98 -25.91
N ASP A 81 7.71 8.53 -26.92
CA ASP A 81 7.89 8.86 -28.32
C ASP A 81 6.53 9.01 -29.02
N ASP A 82 6.55 9.35 -30.32
CA ASP A 82 5.32 9.57 -31.12
C ASP A 82 4.45 8.31 -31.26
N THR A 83 4.96 7.12 -30.95
CA THR A 83 4.24 5.84 -31.04
C THR A 83 3.66 5.39 -29.72
N THR A 84 4.25 5.82 -28.61
CA THR A 84 3.91 5.37 -27.25
C THR A 84 3.06 6.39 -26.49
N VAL A 85 3.21 7.69 -26.78
CA VAL A 85 2.43 8.77 -26.16
C VAL A 85 1.02 8.84 -26.77
N ARG A 86 0.01 8.73 -25.94
CA ARG A 86 -1.42 8.77 -26.33
C ARG A 86 -2.08 10.10 -26.01
N GLY A 87 -1.56 10.83 -25.02
CA GLY A 87 -2.06 12.14 -24.59
C GLY A 87 -1.79 13.25 -25.61
N ASP A 88 -2.59 14.28 -25.54
CA ASP A 88 -2.43 15.46 -26.37
C ASP A 88 -1.30 16.36 -25.84
N PHE A 89 -0.17 16.40 -26.55
CA PHE A 89 0.96 17.29 -26.29
C PHE A 89 1.11 18.39 -27.35
N ASP A 90 0.10 18.63 -28.16
CA ASP A 90 0.10 19.68 -29.18
C ASP A 90 -0.36 21.03 -28.61
N ASN A 91 0.40 21.54 -27.63
CA ASN A 91 0.11 22.77 -26.87
C ASN A 91 -1.21 22.67 -26.07
N ALA A 92 -1.57 21.48 -25.60
CA ALA A 92 -2.74 21.27 -24.78
C ALA A 92 -2.58 21.96 -23.40
N ARG A 93 -3.70 22.45 -22.87
CA ARG A 93 -3.76 23.11 -21.56
C ARG A 93 -4.78 22.39 -20.68
N PHE A 94 -4.38 22.08 -19.47
CA PHE A 94 -5.24 21.57 -18.41
C PHE A 94 -5.19 22.49 -17.20
N GLU A 95 -6.34 22.72 -16.57
CA GLU A 95 -6.42 23.55 -15.36
C GLU A 95 -7.24 22.85 -14.29
N HIS A 96 -6.71 22.81 -13.07
CA HIS A 96 -7.39 22.27 -11.91
C HIS A 96 -7.05 23.08 -10.67
N ASP A 97 -8.07 23.61 -9.99
CA ASP A 97 -7.97 24.39 -8.75
C ASP A 97 -6.91 25.54 -8.82
N GLY A 98 -6.87 26.23 -9.95
CA GLY A 98 -5.95 27.35 -10.20
C GLY A 98 -4.55 26.94 -10.66
N ILE A 99 -4.20 25.66 -10.63
CA ILE A 99 -2.94 25.15 -11.19
C ILE A 99 -3.13 24.91 -12.68
N VAL A 100 -2.30 25.57 -13.49
CA VAL A 100 -2.29 25.42 -14.95
C VAL A 100 -1.14 24.53 -15.37
N THR A 101 -1.45 23.50 -16.14
CA THR A 101 -0.47 22.59 -16.74
C THR A 101 -0.54 22.67 -18.25
N ASN A 102 0.58 22.90 -18.91
CA ASN A 102 0.70 22.92 -20.36
C ASN A 102 1.53 21.73 -20.84
N PHE A 103 1.03 21.06 -21.86
CA PHE A 103 1.66 19.89 -22.49
C PHE A 103 2.16 20.28 -23.87
N THR A 104 3.45 20.14 -24.11
CA THR A 104 4.09 20.52 -25.37
C THR A 104 5.02 19.43 -25.87
N ARG A 105 5.19 19.38 -27.19
CA ARG A 105 6.23 18.56 -27.83
C ARG A 105 7.11 19.39 -28.74
N ARG A 106 8.39 19.06 -28.78
CA ARG A 106 9.37 19.68 -29.68
C ARG A 106 10.53 18.71 -29.94
N GLU A 107 10.97 18.61 -31.16
CA GLU A 107 12.10 17.76 -31.55
C GLU A 107 11.94 16.29 -31.11
N GLY A 108 10.70 15.73 -31.19
CA GLY A 108 10.39 14.36 -30.75
C GLY A 108 10.43 14.12 -29.25
N ARG A 109 10.50 15.18 -28.44
CA ARG A 109 10.51 15.14 -26.97
C ARG A 109 9.26 15.79 -26.42
N PHE A 110 8.79 15.32 -25.26
CA PHE A 110 7.55 15.72 -24.62
C PHE A 110 7.86 16.47 -23.31
N PHE A 111 7.12 17.54 -23.06
CA PHE A 111 7.36 18.40 -21.90
C PHE A 111 6.04 18.74 -21.20
N VAL A 112 6.09 18.83 -19.90
CA VAL A 112 5.03 19.34 -19.05
C VAL A 112 5.53 20.60 -18.33
N LYS A 113 4.77 21.69 -18.42
CA LYS A 113 5.02 22.94 -17.72
C LYS A 113 3.95 23.12 -16.67
N THR A 114 4.31 23.01 -15.40
CA THR A 114 3.36 23.01 -14.26
C THR A 114 4.07 23.46 -12.99
N GLU A 115 3.35 23.51 -11.85
CA GLU A 115 3.92 23.80 -10.54
C GLU A 115 5.00 22.77 -10.15
N GLY A 116 6.16 23.25 -9.75
CA GLY A 116 7.31 22.45 -9.33
C GLY A 116 7.38 22.24 -7.80
N PRO A 117 8.46 21.61 -7.32
CA PRO A 117 8.63 21.27 -5.90
C PRO A 117 8.76 22.49 -4.97
N ASP A 118 9.07 23.65 -5.52
CA ASP A 118 9.21 24.94 -4.78
C ASP A 118 7.98 25.85 -4.91
N GLY A 119 6.90 25.36 -5.50
CA GLY A 119 5.67 26.09 -5.74
C GLY A 119 5.75 27.06 -6.92
N LYS A 120 6.84 27.04 -7.69
CA LYS A 120 6.99 27.84 -8.89
C LYS A 120 6.75 27.02 -10.13
N GLU A 121 6.26 27.67 -11.19
CA GLU A 121 6.11 27.02 -12.47
C GLU A 121 7.48 26.59 -13.02
N GLY A 122 7.58 25.31 -13.41
CA GLY A 122 8.75 24.72 -14.03
C GLY A 122 8.38 23.92 -15.27
N GLU A 123 9.36 23.68 -16.13
CA GLU A 123 9.21 22.79 -17.30
C GLU A 123 9.99 21.49 -17.07
N PHE A 124 9.34 20.36 -17.23
CA PHE A 124 9.88 19.02 -16.97
C PHE A 124 9.75 18.15 -18.21
N GLU A 125 10.82 17.45 -18.55
CA GLU A 125 10.80 16.52 -19.67
C GLU A 125 10.14 15.20 -19.26
N VAL A 126 9.15 14.78 -20.03
CA VAL A 126 8.52 13.45 -19.93
C VAL A 126 9.42 12.44 -20.59
N LYS A 127 9.94 11.51 -19.81
CA LYS A 127 10.87 10.45 -20.28
C LYS A 127 10.16 9.16 -20.64
N TYR A 128 9.06 8.84 -19.96
CA TYR A 128 8.34 7.57 -20.15
C TYR A 128 6.84 7.78 -20.13
N THR A 129 6.14 6.93 -20.88
CA THR A 129 4.74 6.62 -20.68
C THR A 129 4.62 5.47 -19.69
N PHE A 130 3.51 5.42 -18.97
CA PHE A 130 3.30 4.49 -17.85
C PHE A 130 1.81 4.16 -17.78
N ALA A 131 1.45 2.87 -17.75
CA ALA A 131 0.15 2.34 -18.10
C ALA A 131 -0.25 2.58 -19.59
N TYR A 132 -1.36 1.97 -20.04
CA TYR A 132 -1.75 1.99 -21.44
C TYR A 132 -3.24 2.27 -21.66
N GLU A 133 -4.11 1.55 -20.98
CA GLU A 133 -5.57 1.68 -20.96
C GLU A 133 -6.10 1.23 -19.59
N PRO A 134 -7.18 1.84 -19.07
CA PRO A 134 -8.02 2.92 -19.64
C PRO A 134 -7.43 4.33 -19.50
N LEU A 135 -6.30 4.46 -18.81
CA LEU A 135 -5.58 5.72 -18.67
C LEU A 135 -4.10 5.55 -19.03
N GLN A 136 -3.45 6.66 -19.36
CA GLN A 136 -2.02 6.72 -19.49
C GLN A 136 -1.48 7.86 -18.62
N GLN A 137 -0.49 7.55 -17.78
CA GLN A 137 0.29 8.52 -17.02
C GLN A 137 1.66 8.75 -17.66
N TYR A 138 2.39 9.72 -17.14
CA TYR A 138 3.66 10.16 -17.67
C TYR A 138 4.66 10.32 -16.54
N LEU A 139 5.92 9.91 -16.79
CA LEU A 139 7.02 10.05 -15.85
C LEU A 139 7.90 11.20 -16.27
N ALA A 140 7.95 12.23 -15.45
CA ALA A 140 8.83 13.39 -15.62
C ALA A 140 10.13 13.22 -14.84
N ASP A 141 11.25 13.68 -15.43
CA ASP A 141 12.54 13.72 -14.76
C ASP A 141 12.68 15.04 -13.98
N ILE A 142 12.84 14.94 -12.67
CA ILE A 142 13.00 16.10 -11.78
C ILE A 142 14.45 16.23 -11.22
N GLY A 143 15.41 15.50 -11.81
CA GLY A 143 16.81 15.49 -11.38
C GLY A 143 17.13 14.47 -10.27
N GLY A 144 18.43 14.26 -10.04
CA GLY A 144 18.92 13.27 -9.06
C GLY A 144 18.51 11.83 -9.38
N GLY A 145 18.24 11.52 -10.67
CA GLY A 145 17.74 10.22 -11.13
C GLY A 145 16.29 9.91 -10.75
N ARG A 146 15.56 10.90 -10.22
CA ARG A 146 14.15 10.74 -9.82
C ARG A 146 13.24 10.84 -11.01
N LEU A 147 12.44 9.81 -11.20
CA LEU A 147 11.27 9.82 -12.07
C LEU A 147 10.01 10.00 -11.24
N GLN A 148 9.21 11.00 -11.58
CA GLN A 148 7.96 11.31 -10.90
C GLN A 148 6.76 11.07 -11.82
N ALA A 149 5.82 10.29 -11.35
CA ALA A 149 4.52 10.19 -12.02
C ALA A 149 3.76 11.49 -11.83
N LEU A 150 3.19 12.01 -12.92
CA LEU A 150 2.29 13.16 -12.84
C LEU A 150 1.00 12.74 -12.14
N ASP A 151 0.41 13.65 -11.38
CA ASP A 151 -0.94 13.52 -10.81
C ASP A 151 -2.05 13.89 -11.80
N ILE A 152 -1.68 14.10 -13.06
CA ILE A 152 -2.56 14.31 -14.21
C ILE A 152 -2.35 13.14 -15.19
N ALA A 153 -3.45 12.56 -15.67
CA ALA A 153 -3.42 11.45 -16.60
C ALA A 153 -4.29 11.71 -17.83
N TRP A 154 -4.07 10.91 -18.87
CA TRP A 154 -4.86 10.91 -20.09
C TRP A 154 -5.90 9.79 -20.04
N ASP A 155 -7.19 10.13 -20.06
CA ASP A 155 -8.29 9.19 -20.28
C ASP A 155 -8.27 8.76 -21.75
N THR A 156 -7.93 7.51 -22.02
CA THR A 156 -7.74 7.01 -23.39
C THR A 156 -9.07 6.79 -24.13
N ALA A 157 -10.16 6.58 -23.40
CA ALA A 157 -11.50 6.41 -23.96
C ALA A 157 -12.15 7.76 -24.31
N LYS A 158 -12.09 8.73 -23.39
CA LYS A 158 -12.68 10.07 -23.60
C LYS A 158 -11.73 11.02 -24.35
N ARG A 159 -10.45 10.66 -24.46
CA ARG A 159 -9.39 11.45 -25.09
C ARG A 159 -9.28 12.84 -24.47
N GLN A 160 -9.11 12.89 -23.15
CA GLN A 160 -8.99 14.12 -22.39
C GLN A 160 -8.03 13.96 -21.21
N TRP A 161 -7.41 15.06 -20.80
CA TRP A 161 -6.65 15.16 -19.55
C TRP A 161 -7.62 15.19 -18.37
N PHE A 162 -7.21 14.58 -17.26
CA PHE A 162 -7.96 14.62 -16.01
C PHE A 162 -7.03 14.54 -14.80
N TRP A 163 -7.51 15.08 -13.69
CA TRP A 163 -6.81 15.10 -12.42
C TRP A 163 -6.98 13.77 -11.68
N LEU A 164 -5.87 13.17 -11.20
CA LEU A 164 -5.87 11.92 -10.42
C LEU A 164 -5.91 12.13 -8.92
N GLY A 165 -5.36 13.27 -8.45
CA GLY A 165 -5.24 13.57 -7.03
C GLY A 165 -6.60 13.77 -6.33
N ASN A 166 -6.51 14.09 -5.03
CA ASN A 166 -7.67 14.46 -4.22
C ASN A 166 -8.33 15.74 -4.75
N GLU A 167 -9.53 16.08 -4.24
CA GLU A 167 -10.27 17.27 -4.69
C GLU A 167 -9.43 18.55 -4.57
N THR A 168 -8.66 18.70 -3.50
CA THR A 168 -7.72 19.82 -3.32
C THR A 168 -6.30 19.36 -3.64
N PRO A 169 -5.56 20.07 -4.52
CA PRO A 169 -4.17 19.78 -4.80
C PRO A 169 -3.29 19.81 -3.56
N ALA A 170 -2.36 18.88 -3.48
CA ALA A 170 -1.40 18.83 -2.39
C ALA A 170 -0.39 19.99 -2.50
N ARG A 171 -0.03 20.59 -1.37
CA ARG A 171 0.94 21.70 -1.35
C ARG A 171 2.31 21.26 -1.84
N PRO A 172 3.06 22.11 -2.57
CA PRO A 172 4.45 21.85 -2.94
C PRO A 172 5.30 21.42 -1.76
N GLY A 173 6.15 20.42 -1.98
CA GLY A 173 7.00 19.84 -0.94
C GLY A 173 6.32 18.82 -0.04
N SER A 174 4.98 18.60 -0.15
CA SER A 174 4.29 17.57 0.62
C SER A 174 4.46 16.17 0.00
N THR A 175 4.25 15.14 0.83
CA THR A 175 4.29 13.72 0.41
C THR A 175 3.42 13.44 -0.81
N TYR A 176 2.23 14.04 -0.86
CA TYR A 176 1.20 13.81 -1.89
C TYR A 176 1.22 14.81 -3.05
N HIS A 177 2.14 15.78 -3.06
CA HIS A 177 2.38 16.59 -4.26
C HIS A 177 3.03 15.71 -5.34
N TRP A 178 2.76 15.97 -6.62
CA TRP A 178 3.28 15.12 -7.70
C TRP A 178 4.81 14.97 -7.70
N THR A 179 5.55 15.94 -7.15
CA THR A 179 7.01 15.87 -6.94
C THR A 179 7.42 15.17 -5.64
N GLY A 180 6.46 14.79 -4.80
CA GLY A 180 6.67 14.18 -3.49
C GLY A 180 6.98 12.68 -3.54
N PRO A 181 7.30 12.10 -2.38
CA PRO A 181 7.67 10.67 -2.28
C PRO A 181 6.58 9.70 -2.75
N PHE A 182 5.29 10.04 -2.65
CA PHE A 182 4.19 9.17 -3.05
C PHE A 182 4.20 8.87 -4.56
N TYR A 183 4.49 9.87 -5.40
CA TYR A 183 4.53 9.74 -6.85
C TYR A 183 5.89 9.32 -7.41
N ARG A 184 6.85 8.96 -6.55
CA ARG A 184 8.19 8.57 -6.97
C ARG A 184 8.21 7.18 -7.58
N TRP A 185 8.35 7.11 -8.91
CA TRP A 185 8.37 5.86 -9.66
C TRP A 185 9.46 4.90 -9.18
N ASN A 186 10.68 5.39 -8.93
CA ASN A 186 11.83 4.60 -8.48
C ASN A 186 11.56 3.78 -7.21
N ARG A 187 10.57 4.19 -6.41
CA ARG A 187 10.19 3.55 -5.14
C ARG A 187 8.91 2.74 -5.27
N THR A 188 7.84 3.35 -5.80
CA THR A 188 6.47 2.84 -5.67
C THR A 188 6.04 2.01 -6.88
N CYS A 189 6.57 2.29 -8.07
CA CYS A 189 6.07 1.73 -9.32
C CYS A 189 7.06 0.77 -10.00
N ILE A 190 8.36 0.95 -9.77
CA ILE A 190 9.44 0.27 -10.49
C ILE A 190 9.32 -1.26 -10.45
N ASP A 191 8.90 -1.84 -9.31
CA ASP A 191 8.79 -3.29 -9.14
C ASP A 191 7.74 -3.96 -10.04
N CYS A 192 6.68 -3.19 -10.41
CA CYS A 192 5.54 -3.69 -11.17
C CYS A 192 5.54 -3.21 -12.63
N HIS A 193 6.44 -2.28 -12.99
CA HIS A 193 6.47 -1.65 -14.32
C HIS A 193 7.81 -1.81 -15.05
N SER A 194 8.71 -2.66 -14.55
CA SER A 194 9.96 -3.01 -15.21
C SER A 194 10.40 -4.44 -14.90
N THR A 195 11.33 -4.99 -15.68
CA THR A 195 11.87 -6.35 -15.51
C THR A 195 13.14 -6.31 -14.72
N ASP A 196 13.23 -7.08 -13.65
CA ASP A 196 14.34 -7.12 -12.68
C ASP A 196 14.83 -5.73 -12.26
N PRO A 197 13.98 -4.96 -11.58
CA PRO A 197 14.27 -3.58 -11.21
C PRO A 197 15.30 -3.50 -10.08
N GLN A 198 16.24 -2.58 -10.22
CA GLN A 198 17.18 -2.16 -9.20
C GLN A 198 16.97 -0.67 -8.92
N ALA A 199 16.40 -0.30 -7.79
CA ALA A 199 16.19 1.11 -7.44
C ALA A 199 17.51 1.85 -7.25
N ASN A 200 18.53 1.16 -6.70
CA ASN A 200 19.90 1.66 -6.50
C ASN A 200 19.93 3.05 -5.86
N PHE A 201 19.11 3.25 -4.83
CA PHE A 201 19.09 4.49 -4.08
C PHE A 201 20.42 4.72 -3.37
N GLN A 202 20.97 5.94 -3.46
CA GLN A 202 22.22 6.35 -2.85
C GLN A 202 21.93 7.19 -1.59
N PRO A 203 22.00 6.62 -0.39
CA PRO A 203 21.61 7.34 0.83
C PRO A 203 22.43 8.60 1.11
N THR A 204 23.71 8.64 0.70
CA THR A 204 24.61 9.77 0.96
C THR A 204 24.33 11.00 0.11
N THR A 205 23.94 10.80 -1.15
CA THR A 205 23.63 11.89 -2.11
C THR A 205 22.12 12.12 -2.23
N ASN A 206 21.30 11.22 -1.68
CA ASN A 206 19.85 11.23 -1.84
C ASN A 206 19.41 11.16 -3.31
N GLU A 207 20.05 10.32 -4.12
CA GLU A 207 19.86 10.16 -5.56
C GLU A 207 19.54 8.71 -5.92
N TYR A 208 19.02 8.49 -7.14
CA TYR A 208 18.78 7.16 -7.68
C TYR A 208 19.67 6.88 -8.88
N LYS A 209 20.18 5.65 -8.94
CA LYS A 209 20.87 5.08 -10.10
C LYS A 209 20.11 3.85 -10.58
N SER A 210 18.81 4.00 -10.73
CA SER A 210 17.92 2.89 -11.08
C SER A 210 18.29 2.26 -12.41
N SER A 211 18.23 0.92 -12.43
CA SER A 211 18.42 0.11 -13.65
C SER A 211 17.42 -1.03 -13.70
N TYR A 212 17.19 -1.59 -14.87
CA TYR A 212 16.32 -2.74 -15.13
C TYR A 212 16.72 -3.45 -16.42
N VAL A 213 16.32 -4.70 -16.56
CA VAL A 213 16.61 -5.53 -17.75
C VAL A 213 15.72 -5.13 -18.93
N ALA A 214 14.45 -4.80 -18.64
CA ALA A 214 13.52 -4.28 -19.65
C ALA A 214 12.64 -3.17 -19.07
N THR A 215 12.25 -2.22 -19.93
CA THR A 215 11.46 -1.02 -19.58
C THR A 215 10.03 -1.35 -19.14
N SER A 216 9.50 -2.53 -19.52
CA SER A 216 8.17 -3.03 -19.13
C SER A 216 8.28 -4.40 -18.48
N ILE A 217 7.15 -5.02 -18.20
CA ILE A 217 7.12 -6.42 -17.75
C ILE A 217 7.47 -7.31 -18.94
N GLY A 218 8.61 -7.99 -18.86
CA GLY A 218 9.09 -8.91 -19.90
C GLY A 218 8.84 -10.39 -19.57
N CYS A 219 9.32 -11.26 -20.44
CA CYS A 219 9.24 -12.71 -20.27
C CYS A 219 9.89 -13.16 -18.95
N GLN A 220 11.06 -12.59 -18.66
CA GLN A 220 11.87 -12.96 -17.49
C GLN A 220 11.29 -12.47 -16.16
N SER A 221 10.36 -11.51 -16.17
CA SER A 221 9.59 -11.16 -14.94
C SER A 221 8.75 -12.31 -14.42
N CYS A 222 8.30 -13.21 -15.31
CA CYS A 222 7.47 -14.36 -14.96
C CYS A 222 8.24 -15.67 -14.98
N HIS A 223 9.21 -15.82 -15.89
CA HIS A 223 9.94 -17.06 -16.12
C HIS A 223 11.32 -17.11 -15.45
N GLY A 224 11.78 -16.00 -14.87
CA GLY A 224 13.10 -15.88 -14.24
C GLY A 224 14.24 -15.67 -15.24
N PRO A 225 15.49 -15.62 -14.74
CA PRO A 225 16.69 -15.32 -15.54
C PRO A 225 16.93 -16.35 -16.65
N GLY A 226 16.97 -15.90 -17.92
CA GLY A 226 16.99 -16.77 -19.10
C GLY A 226 18.35 -17.24 -19.61
N ALA A 227 19.47 -16.78 -19.04
CA ALA A 227 20.80 -17.03 -19.61
C ALA A 227 21.15 -18.53 -19.68
N LYS A 228 20.86 -19.30 -18.64
CA LYS A 228 21.12 -20.73 -18.60
C LYS A 228 20.24 -21.48 -19.60
N HIS A 229 18.96 -21.11 -19.71
CA HIS A 229 18.05 -21.68 -20.69
C HIS A 229 18.49 -21.39 -22.11
N LEU A 230 18.85 -20.14 -22.41
CA LEU A 230 19.33 -19.76 -23.74
C LEU A 230 20.59 -20.53 -24.14
N ALA A 231 21.58 -20.64 -23.25
CA ALA A 231 22.80 -21.41 -23.50
C ALA A 231 22.50 -22.91 -23.72
N TRP A 232 21.59 -23.47 -22.95
CA TRP A 232 21.14 -24.86 -23.13
C TRP A 232 20.44 -25.06 -24.47
N ALA A 233 19.51 -24.19 -24.87
CA ALA A 233 18.80 -24.27 -26.14
C ALA A 233 19.76 -24.14 -27.36
N GLN A 234 20.77 -23.28 -27.26
CA GLN A 234 21.78 -23.08 -28.29
C GLN A 234 22.77 -24.26 -28.41
N SER A 235 22.95 -25.07 -27.37
CA SER A 235 23.84 -26.24 -27.39
C SER A 235 23.31 -27.45 -28.21
N GLY A 236 22.12 -27.33 -28.82
CA GLY A 236 21.51 -28.39 -29.62
C GLY A 236 20.85 -29.52 -28.78
N ASN A 237 20.63 -29.27 -27.48
CA ASN A 237 19.93 -30.23 -26.64
C ASN A 237 18.44 -30.35 -27.01
N THR A 238 17.94 -31.57 -27.05
CA THR A 238 16.50 -31.83 -27.29
C THR A 238 15.71 -31.33 -26.10
N PRO A 239 14.62 -30.55 -26.29
CA PRO A 239 13.78 -30.11 -25.19
C PRO A 239 13.26 -31.28 -24.37
N SER A 240 13.67 -31.33 -23.11
CA SER A 240 13.14 -32.27 -22.11
C SER A 240 12.94 -31.44 -20.84
N ILE A 241 11.74 -31.47 -20.29
CA ILE A 241 11.41 -30.82 -19.02
C ILE A 241 12.38 -31.15 -17.89
N ASN A 242 13.00 -32.34 -17.94
CA ASN A 242 13.90 -32.83 -16.91
C ASN A 242 15.35 -32.38 -17.10
N THR A 243 15.71 -31.78 -18.22
CA THR A 243 17.09 -31.36 -18.56
C THR A 243 17.23 -29.85 -18.83
N ASP A 244 16.13 -29.12 -18.87
CA ASP A 244 16.14 -27.66 -18.99
C ASP A 244 16.64 -27.03 -17.68
N PRO A 245 17.77 -26.31 -17.70
CA PRO A 245 18.38 -25.77 -16.48
C PRO A 245 17.70 -24.55 -15.91
N GLY A 246 16.43 -24.25 -16.29
CA GLY A 246 15.96 -23.25 -15.44
C GLY A 246 15.07 -22.13 -15.82
N LEU A 247 14.07 -22.34 -16.63
CA LEU A 247 12.96 -21.40 -16.60
C LEU A 247 11.92 -21.85 -15.55
N TRP A 248 11.47 -20.90 -14.73
CA TRP A 248 10.42 -21.15 -13.76
C TRP A 248 9.09 -21.46 -14.48
N LYS A 249 8.42 -22.52 -14.05
CA LYS A 249 7.04 -22.79 -14.48
C LYS A 249 6.12 -21.90 -13.69
N VAL A 250 5.59 -20.87 -14.36
CA VAL A 250 4.73 -19.84 -13.77
C VAL A 250 3.57 -20.44 -12.98
N ASP A 251 3.41 -19.98 -11.76
CA ASP A 251 2.28 -20.27 -10.88
C ASP A 251 1.64 -18.99 -10.33
N ALA A 252 0.68 -19.09 -9.43
CA ALA A 252 0.00 -17.94 -8.85
C ALA A 252 0.94 -17.04 -8.03
N THR A 253 2.01 -17.59 -7.43
CA THR A 253 2.94 -16.82 -6.59
C THR A 253 3.72 -15.80 -7.40
N THR A 254 3.99 -16.09 -8.68
CA THR A 254 4.61 -15.16 -9.62
C THR A 254 3.76 -13.90 -9.81
N CYS A 255 2.43 -14.05 -9.91
CA CYS A 255 1.51 -12.92 -10.09
C CYS A 255 1.48 -12.01 -8.85
N PHE A 256 1.59 -12.59 -7.66
CA PHE A 256 1.51 -11.86 -6.39
C PHE A 256 2.65 -10.87 -6.18
N ALA A 257 3.80 -11.07 -6.83
CA ALA A 257 4.91 -10.12 -6.77
C ALA A 257 4.50 -8.69 -7.19
N CYS A 258 3.55 -8.56 -8.13
CA CYS A 258 3.01 -7.29 -8.63
C CYS A 258 1.55 -7.08 -8.21
N HIS A 259 0.71 -8.11 -8.21
CA HIS A 259 -0.72 -8.02 -7.93
C HIS A 259 -1.07 -8.16 -6.44
N ALA A 260 -0.26 -7.55 -5.55
CA ALA A 260 -0.51 -7.48 -4.12
C ALA A 260 -0.20 -6.09 -3.54
N ARG A 261 -1.03 -5.60 -2.64
CA ARG A 261 -0.67 -4.49 -1.74
C ARG A 261 0.35 -5.03 -0.75
N ARG A 262 1.60 -4.55 -0.81
CA ARG A 262 2.72 -5.16 -0.10
C ARG A 262 3.84 -4.17 0.21
N SER A 263 4.66 -4.52 1.18
CA SER A 263 5.96 -3.89 1.44
C SER A 263 7.09 -4.77 0.91
N ARG A 264 8.15 -4.18 0.38
CA ARG A 264 9.36 -4.90 -0.05
C ARG A 264 10.18 -5.28 1.19
N LEU A 265 10.55 -6.54 1.32
CA LEU A 265 11.46 -7.04 2.37
C LEU A 265 12.90 -7.16 1.86
N LEU A 266 13.04 -7.51 0.60
CA LEU A 266 14.33 -7.74 -0.04
C LEU A 266 14.27 -7.28 -1.50
N SER A 267 15.34 -6.69 -2.00
CA SER A 267 15.50 -6.38 -3.43
C SER A 267 15.88 -7.63 -4.24
N GLY A 268 15.71 -7.58 -5.57
CA GLY A 268 16.14 -8.65 -6.46
C GLY A 268 15.22 -9.88 -6.40
N TYR A 269 13.90 -9.67 -6.43
CA TYR A 269 12.94 -10.78 -6.58
C TYR A 269 13.09 -11.41 -7.97
N GLU A 270 13.24 -12.72 -7.98
CA GLU A 270 13.20 -13.54 -9.18
C GLU A 270 11.98 -14.46 -9.14
N ALA A 271 11.33 -14.67 -10.29
CA ALA A 271 10.22 -15.61 -10.38
C ALA A 271 10.61 -17.01 -9.89
N GLY A 272 9.73 -17.62 -9.09
CA GLY A 272 9.99 -18.91 -8.44
C GLY A 272 10.57 -18.84 -7.04
N LYS A 273 11.01 -17.67 -6.59
CA LYS A 273 11.39 -17.48 -5.20
C LYS A 273 10.15 -17.33 -4.32
N PRO A 274 10.19 -17.73 -3.04
CA PRO A 274 9.04 -17.61 -2.14
C PRO A 274 8.59 -16.16 -2.00
N PHE A 275 7.32 -15.87 -2.30
CA PHE A 275 6.75 -14.52 -2.26
C PHE A 275 6.96 -13.83 -0.90
N LEU A 276 6.68 -14.53 0.20
CA LEU A 276 6.80 -14.00 1.58
C LEU A 276 8.24 -13.84 2.08
N ASP A 277 9.24 -14.25 1.31
CA ASP A 277 10.64 -13.95 1.61
C ASP A 277 11.10 -12.62 1.02
N TYR A 278 10.40 -12.13 0.00
CA TYR A 278 10.72 -10.87 -0.66
C TYR A 278 9.73 -9.77 -0.34
N PHE A 279 8.49 -10.14 0.00
CA PHE A 279 7.40 -9.21 0.24
C PHE A 279 6.59 -9.57 1.48
N SER A 280 6.13 -8.55 2.20
CA SER A 280 5.12 -8.67 3.26
C SER A 280 3.81 -8.10 2.73
N PRO A 281 2.78 -8.94 2.48
CA PRO A 281 1.49 -8.46 2.02
C PRO A 281 0.76 -7.73 3.16
N ALA A 282 -0.06 -6.74 2.80
CA ALA A 282 -0.98 -6.14 3.73
C ALA A 282 -2.07 -7.14 4.13
N LEU A 283 -2.35 -7.23 5.41
CA LEU A 283 -3.52 -7.95 5.94
C LEU A 283 -4.81 -7.14 5.65
N LEU A 284 -5.99 -7.67 6.03
CA LEU A 284 -7.28 -7.02 5.81
C LEU A 284 -7.48 -5.87 6.82
N ARG A 285 -6.82 -4.75 6.57
CA ARG A 285 -6.86 -3.55 7.41
C ARG A 285 -8.07 -2.69 7.06
N GLU A 286 -8.53 -1.88 8.02
CA GLU A 286 -9.70 -1.01 7.93
C GLU A 286 -9.58 0.07 6.85
N ASP A 287 -8.37 0.56 6.61
CA ASP A 287 -8.05 1.55 5.58
C ASP A 287 -8.00 0.96 4.16
N LEU A 288 -7.96 -0.37 4.04
CA LEU A 288 -7.80 -1.09 2.77
C LEU A 288 -9.02 -1.91 2.37
N TYR A 289 -9.81 -2.38 3.34
CA TYR A 289 -10.94 -3.27 3.09
C TYR A 289 -12.17 -2.86 3.91
N PHE A 290 -13.34 -3.03 3.34
CA PHE A 290 -14.59 -2.96 4.10
C PHE A 290 -14.68 -4.09 5.14
N PRO A 291 -15.53 -3.96 6.19
CA PRO A 291 -15.64 -4.98 7.23
C PRO A 291 -16.01 -6.37 6.70
N ASP A 292 -16.70 -6.47 5.58
CA ASP A 292 -17.07 -7.73 4.93
C ASP A 292 -15.98 -8.32 4.01
N GLY A 293 -14.82 -7.66 3.93
CA GLY A 293 -13.66 -8.06 3.13
C GLY A 293 -13.66 -7.56 1.69
N GLN A 294 -14.69 -6.82 1.25
CA GLN A 294 -14.66 -6.18 -0.06
C GLN A 294 -13.58 -5.08 -0.11
N ILE A 295 -13.07 -4.82 -1.31
CA ILE A 295 -12.01 -3.82 -1.53
C ILE A 295 -12.50 -2.40 -1.24
N LEU A 296 -11.74 -1.65 -0.43
CA LEU A 296 -11.99 -0.23 -0.12
C LEU A 296 -10.97 0.66 -0.84
N ASP A 297 -9.69 0.41 -0.67
CA ASP A 297 -8.60 1.14 -1.34
C ASP A 297 -7.99 0.30 -2.47
N GLU A 298 -6.99 0.82 -3.16
CA GLU A 298 -6.26 0.11 -4.21
C GLU A 298 -5.36 -0.98 -3.61
N VAL A 299 -5.90 -2.22 -3.52
CA VAL A 299 -5.24 -3.36 -2.87
C VAL A 299 -4.77 -4.43 -3.83
N PHE A 300 -5.10 -4.30 -5.10
CA PHE A 300 -4.88 -5.32 -6.13
C PHE A 300 -5.63 -6.63 -5.82
N GLU A 301 -5.20 -7.75 -6.40
CA GLU A 301 -5.97 -8.99 -6.37
C GLU A 301 -5.64 -9.91 -5.20
N TYR A 302 -4.39 -9.89 -4.69
CA TYR A 302 -3.89 -10.87 -3.72
C TYR A 302 -4.79 -11.02 -2.49
N GLY A 303 -5.01 -9.93 -1.75
CA GLY A 303 -5.74 -9.99 -0.48
C GLY A 303 -7.21 -10.39 -0.67
N SER A 304 -7.85 -9.89 -1.74
CA SER A 304 -9.21 -10.29 -2.11
C SER A 304 -9.27 -11.76 -2.50
N PHE A 305 -8.38 -12.20 -3.39
CA PHE A 305 -8.34 -13.60 -3.86
C PHE A 305 -8.06 -14.58 -2.72
N GLN A 306 -7.13 -14.29 -1.83
CA GLN A 306 -6.77 -15.14 -0.69
C GLN A 306 -7.91 -15.36 0.30
N GLN A 307 -8.90 -14.46 0.37
CA GLN A 307 -10.11 -14.63 1.18
C GLN A 307 -11.05 -15.69 0.57
N SER A 308 -10.97 -15.92 -0.74
CA SER A 308 -11.97 -16.70 -1.47
C SER A 308 -11.92 -18.19 -1.14
N LYS A 309 -13.08 -18.85 -1.22
CA LYS A 309 -13.16 -20.31 -1.15
C LYS A 309 -12.47 -20.97 -2.33
N MET A 310 -12.39 -20.28 -3.49
CA MET A 310 -11.73 -20.81 -4.68
C MET A 310 -10.21 -20.89 -4.49
N ALA A 311 -9.57 -19.86 -3.93
CA ALA A 311 -8.14 -19.91 -3.60
C ALA A 311 -7.81 -21.09 -2.66
N ARG A 312 -8.64 -21.30 -1.62
CA ARG A 312 -8.49 -22.43 -0.69
C ARG A 312 -8.74 -23.80 -1.34
N ALA A 313 -9.53 -23.85 -2.38
CA ALA A 313 -9.75 -25.05 -3.17
C ALA A 313 -8.63 -25.31 -4.18
N GLY A 314 -7.61 -24.46 -4.27
CA GLY A 314 -6.47 -24.58 -5.18
C GLY A 314 -6.71 -24.03 -6.58
N VAL A 315 -7.72 -23.19 -6.77
CA VAL A 315 -7.89 -22.37 -7.98
C VAL A 315 -6.78 -21.33 -8.02
N THR A 316 -6.26 -21.06 -9.20
CA THR A 316 -5.18 -20.09 -9.44
C THR A 316 -5.59 -19.05 -10.49
N CYS A 317 -4.81 -18.00 -10.61
CA CYS A 317 -4.99 -16.98 -11.66
C CYS A 317 -5.03 -17.61 -13.05
N LEU A 318 -4.20 -18.63 -13.26
CA LEU A 318 -4.08 -19.36 -14.54
C LEU A 318 -5.29 -20.24 -14.89
N ASP A 319 -6.23 -20.44 -13.98
CA ASP A 319 -7.47 -21.14 -14.29
C ASP A 319 -8.47 -20.24 -15.06
N CYS A 320 -8.35 -18.92 -14.88
CA CYS A 320 -9.20 -17.91 -15.49
C CYS A 320 -8.47 -17.08 -16.57
N HIS A 321 -7.19 -16.75 -16.36
CA HIS A 321 -6.41 -15.86 -17.22
C HIS A 321 -5.42 -16.60 -18.13
N ARG A 322 -5.17 -15.99 -19.29
CA ARG A 322 -4.06 -16.34 -20.19
C ARG A 322 -2.94 -15.33 -19.99
N PRO A 323 -1.79 -15.71 -19.42
CA PRO A 323 -0.77 -14.74 -19.01
C PRO A 323 -0.09 -14.02 -20.19
N HIS A 324 0.05 -14.66 -21.35
CA HIS A 324 0.77 -14.09 -22.49
C HIS A 324 0.01 -12.93 -23.15
N ASP A 325 -1.30 -13.01 -23.28
CA ASP A 325 -2.10 -11.90 -23.84
C ASP A 325 -2.90 -11.12 -22.80
N ALA A 326 -2.74 -11.47 -21.51
CA ALA A 326 -3.50 -10.94 -20.38
C ALA A 326 -5.02 -11.08 -20.51
N GLY A 327 -5.50 -11.94 -21.43
CA GLY A 327 -6.91 -12.18 -21.67
C GLY A 327 -7.52 -13.22 -20.74
N LEU A 328 -8.85 -13.36 -20.84
CA LEU A 328 -9.59 -14.42 -20.16
C LEU A 328 -9.65 -15.70 -21.02
N LYS A 329 -9.65 -16.88 -20.39
CA LYS A 329 -9.79 -18.16 -21.09
C LYS A 329 -11.13 -18.35 -21.77
N ALA A 330 -12.19 -17.74 -21.23
CA ALA A 330 -13.52 -17.71 -21.80
C ALA A 330 -14.19 -16.37 -21.56
N LYS A 331 -15.23 -16.05 -22.35
CA LYS A 331 -15.99 -14.78 -22.23
C LYS A 331 -17.25 -14.96 -21.39
N GLY A 332 -17.58 -13.93 -20.61
CA GLY A 332 -18.82 -13.86 -19.82
C GLY A 332 -18.95 -15.05 -18.84
N ASN A 333 -20.16 -15.55 -18.70
CA ASN A 333 -20.47 -16.64 -17.75
C ASN A 333 -19.76 -17.97 -18.09
N ALA A 334 -19.34 -18.18 -19.36
CA ALA A 334 -18.58 -19.37 -19.75
C ALA A 334 -17.28 -19.52 -18.97
N LEU A 335 -16.70 -18.43 -18.48
CA LEU A 335 -15.52 -18.46 -17.60
C LEU A 335 -15.83 -19.13 -16.25
N CYS A 336 -17.00 -18.91 -15.70
CA CYS A 336 -17.42 -19.45 -14.41
C CYS A 336 -18.00 -20.85 -14.55
N THR A 337 -18.78 -21.08 -15.61
CA THR A 337 -19.49 -22.37 -15.83
C THR A 337 -18.56 -23.50 -16.27
N GLN A 338 -17.28 -23.23 -16.65
CA GLN A 338 -16.28 -24.29 -16.81
C GLN A 338 -16.11 -25.15 -15.54
N CYS A 339 -16.48 -24.61 -14.37
CA CYS A 339 -16.45 -25.29 -13.08
C CYS A 339 -17.81 -25.26 -12.36
N HIS A 340 -18.59 -24.21 -12.50
CA HIS A 340 -19.88 -24.01 -11.82
C HIS A 340 -21.07 -24.42 -12.70
N ALA A 341 -20.98 -25.59 -13.37
CA ALA A 341 -22.03 -26.21 -14.18
C ALA A 341 -22.27 -27.65 -13.72
N GLU A 342 -23.20 -28.34 -14.41
CA GLU A 342 -23.52 -29.76 -14.10
C GLU A 342 -22.32 -30.71 -14.34
N ILE A 343 -21.45 -30.39 -15.29
CA ILE A 343 -20.24 -31.17 -15.57
C ILE A 343 -19.12 -30.67 -14.69
N ARG A 344 -18.67 -31.52 -13.76
CA ARG A 344 -17.61 -31.20 -12.81
C ARG A 344 -16.26 -31.21 -13.47
N SER A 345 -15.39 -30.27 -13.10
CA SER A 345 -13.97 -30.36 -13.37
C SER A 345 -13.37 -31.51 -12.55
N GLU A 346 -12.65 -32.43 -13.19
CA GLU A 346 -11.94 -33.53 -12.50
C GLU A 346 -10.97 -33.04 -11.42
N ARG A 347 -10.45 -31.81 -11.57
CA ARG A 347 -9.53 -31.17 -10.62
C ARG A 347 -10.24 -30.67 -9.34
N PHE A 348 -11.54 -30.36 -9.39
CA PHE A 348 -12.28 -29.73 -8.29
C PHE A 348 -13.50 -30.54 -7.88
N VAL A 349 -13.30 -31.72 -7.30
CA VAL A 349 -14.31 -32.75 -7.03
C VAL A 349 -15.35 -32.36 -5.96
N LYS A 350 -15.07 -31.32 -5.11
CA LYS A 350 -15.94 -30.91 -3.99
C LYS A 350 -16.94 -29.82 -4.33
N GLN A 351 -17.27 -29.60 -5.60
CA GLN A 351 -18.25 -28.61 -6.00
C GLN A 351 -19.68 -29.07 -5.68
N ASP A 352 -20.57 -28.09 -5.37
CA ASP A 352 -21.97 -28.37 -5.17
C ASP A 352 -22.56 -29.01 -6.45
N PRO A 353 -23.13 -30.22 -6.34
CA PRO A 353 -23.67 -30.94 -7.49
C PRO A 353 -24.95 -30.32 -8.05
N SER A 354 -25.61 -29.41 -7.30
CA SER A 354 -26.84 -28.73 -7.74
C SER A 354 -26.63 -27.63 -8.79
N GLY A 355 -25.40 -27.38 -9.19
CA GLY A 355 -24.76 -26.36 -10.02
C GLY A 355 -25.46 -25.75 -11.23
N ARG A 356 -26.74 -25.44 -11.15
CA ARG A 356 -27.48 -24.67 -12.16
C ARG A 356 -27.44 -23.18 -11.84
N PHE A 357 -26.23 -22.61 -11.75
CA PHE A 357 -26.06 -21.21 -11.36
C PHE A 357 -26.31 -20.22 -12.51
N ASP A 358 -26.09 -20.63 -13.76
CA ASP A 358 -26.33 -19.78 -14.94
C ASP A 358 -27.77 -19.94 -15.47
N THR A 359 -28.73 -19.68 -14.59
CA THR A 359 -30.15 -19.81 -14.87
C THR A 359 -30.94 -18.64 -14.26
N PRO A 360 -32.12 -18.29 -14.80
CA PRO A 360 -33.00 -17.28 -14.21
C PRO A 360 -33.43 -17.59 -12.78
N ASP A 361 -33.52 -18.87 -12.40
CA ASP A 361 -33.85 -19.28 -11.02
C ASP A 361 -32.78 -18.85 -10.00
N HIS A 362 -31.52 -18.77 -10.42
CA HIS A 362 -30.44 -18.28 -9.57
C HIS A 362 -30.22 -16.77 -9.73
N THR A 363 -30.23 -16.26 -10.96
CA THR A 363 -29.88 -14.86 -11.22
C THR A 363 -31.02 -13.89 -11.01
N HIS A 364 -32.29 -14.38 -11.09
CA HIS A 364 -33.53 -13.60 -11.11
C HIS A 364 -33.57 -12.50 -12.17
N HIS A 365 -32.77 -12.68 -13.23
CA HIS A 365 -32.64 -11.76 -14.37
C HIS A 365 -32.78 -12.52 -15.70
N ALA A 366 -33.18 -11.79 -16.75
CA ALA A 366 -33.30 -12.37 -18.09
C ALA A 366 -31.95 -12.88 -18.60
N VAL A 367 -31.93 -14.07 -19.20
CA VAL A 367 -30.71 -14.67 -19.80
C VAL A 367 -30.05 -13.69 -20.74
N GLY A 368 -28.73 -13.52 -20.64
CA GLY A 368 -27.94 -12.62 -21.47
C GLY A 368 -27.97 -11.15 -21.05
N SER A 369 -28.79 -10.77 -20.05
CA SER A 369 -28.77 -9.40 -19.50
C SER A 369 -27.54 -9.17 -18.61
N ALA A 370 -27.26 -7.89 -18.33
CA ALA A 370 -26.19 -7.51 -17.40
C ALA A 370 -26.39 -8.11 -15.98
N GLY A 371 -27.65 -8.18 -15.50
CA GLY A 371 -27.99 -8.78 -14.22
C GLY A 371 -27.80 -10.30 -14.16
N ALA A 372 -27.79 -10.99 -15.31
CA ALA A 372 -27.50 -12.42 -15.39
C ALA A 372 -26.01 -12.74 -15.47
N GLN A 373 -25.10 -11.74 -15.49
CA GLN A 373 -23.65 -11.97 -15.53
C GLN A 373 -23.13 -12.29 -14.13
N CYS A 374 -22.53 -13.47 -13.94
CA CYS A 374 -21.99 -13.96 -12.66
C CYS A 374 -21.05 -12.92 -12.00
N ALA A 375 -20.17 -12.34 -12.79
CA ALA A 375 -19.18 -11.39 -12.30
C ALA A 375 -19.81 -10.10 -11.74
N ASN A 376 -20.95 -9.66 -12.25
CA ASN A 376 -21.58 -8.41 -11.79
C ASN A 376 -22.15 -8.52 -10.37
N CYS A 377 -22.46 -9.74 -9.91
CA CYS A 377 -22.91 -9.99 -8.54
C CYS A 377 -21.78 -10.48 -7.62
N HIS A 378 -20.90 -11.35 -8.12
CA HIS A 378 -19.89 -12.04 -7.31
C HIS A 378 -18.50 -11.41 -7.38
N MET A 379 -18.24 -10.51 -8.32
CA MET A 379 -17.03 -9.73 -8.50
C MET A 379 -17.41 -8.27 -8.81
N PRO A 380 -18.06 -7.56 -7.86
CA PRO A 380 -18.49 -6.18 -8.11
C PRO A 380 -17.32 -5.32 -8.51
N GLU A 381 -17.58 -4.36 -9.41
CA GLU A 381 -16.58 -3.40 -9.87
C GLU A 381 -16.46 -2.23 -8.89
N ARG A 382 -15.22 -1.80 -8.67
CA ARG A 382 -14.90 -0.53 -8.04
C ARG A 382 -13.97 0.26 -8.96
N THR A 383 -14.31 1.52 -9.21
CA THR A 383 -13.51 2.39 -10.06
C THR A 383 -12.37 3.01 -9.25
N TYR A 384 -11.14 2.74 -9.65
CA TYR A 384 -9.92 3.38 -9.16
C TYR A 384 -9.41 4.42 -10.14
N MET A 385 -8.55 5.31 -9.69
CA MET A 385 -7.95 6.34 -10.53
C MET A 385 -8.97 7.07 -11.42
N LYS A 386 -10.21 7.22 -10.92
CA LYS A 386 -11.40 7.88 -11.53
C LYS A 386 -11.94 7.25 -12.81
N VAL A 387 -11.17 6.40 -13.52
CA VAL A 387 -11.54 5.84 -14.84
C VAL A 387 -11.25 4.35 -15.00
N ASP A 388 -10.66 3.69 -14.01
CA ASP A 388 -10.24 2.29 -14.09
C ASP A 388 -11.15 1.36 -13.24
N PRO A 389 -12.19 0.73 -13.84
CA PRO A 389 -13.05 -0.20 -13.14
C PRO A 389 -12.33 -1.54 -12.95
N ARG A 390 -12.11 -1.93 -11.70
CA ARG A 390 -11.50 -3.21 -11.32
C ARG A 390 -12.50 -4.09 -10.58
N ARG A 391 -12.47 -5.39 -10.86
CA ARG A 391 -13.34 -6.37 -10.21
C ARG A 391 -12.72 -6.88 -8.92
N ASP A 392 -13.56 -7.01 -7.88
CA ASP A 392 -13.16 -7.62 -6.64
C ASP A 392 -13.00 -9.15 -6.81
N HIS A 393 -11.82 -9.68 -6.48
CA HIS A 393 -11.48 -11.11 -6.60
C HIS A 393 -11.78 -11.92 -5.32
N SER A 394 -12.52 -11.35 -4.35
CA SER A 394 -12.98 -12.09 -3.17
C SER A 394 -14.13 -13.06 -3.46
N PHE A 395 -14.76 -12.93 -4.62
CA PHE A 395 -15.89 -13.75 -5.06
C PHE A 395 -17.00 -13.79 -4.02
N VAL A 396 -17.47 -12.61 -3.64
CA VAL A 396 -18.47 -12.41 -2.58
C VAL A 396 -19.82 -13.00 -2.94
N ILE A 397 -20.56 -13.38 -1.92
CA ILE A 397 -22.01 -13.57 -2.01
C ILE A 397 -22.65 -12.24 -1.60
N PRO A 398 -23.50 -11.62 -2.44
CA PRO A 398 -24.11 -10.33 -2.11
C PRO A 398 -24.81 -10.33 -0.75
N ARG A 399 -24.53 -9.34 0.09
CA ARG A 399 -25.04 -9.18 1.45
C ARG A 399 -25.60 -7.76 1.66
N PRO A 400 -26.70 -7.40 0.98
CA PRO A 400 -27.29 -6.06 1.11
C PRO A 400 -27.76 -5.71 2.53
N ASP A 401 -28.00 -6.70 3.40
CA ASP A 401 -28.25 -6.50 4.83
C ASP A 401 -27.02 -5.89 5.54
N LEU A 402 -25.83 -6.33 5.21
CA LEU A 402 -24.57 -5.74 5.73
C LEU A 402 -24.34 -4.34 5.17
N SER A 403 -24.74 -4.10 3.93
CA SER A 403 -24.64 -2.76 3.34
C SER A 403 -25.49 -1.73 4.08
N THR A 404 -26.66 -2.12 4.56
CA THR A 404 -27.51 -1.27 5.43
C THR A 404 -26.89 -1.07 6.81
N ALA A 405 -26.34 -2.14 7.41
CA ALA A 405 -25.84 -2.12 8.78
C ALA A 405 -24.44 -1.51 8.92
N LEU A 406 -23.55 -1.68 7.93
CA LEU A 406 -22.11 -1.40 8.02
C LEU A 406 -21.60 -0.53 6.87
N GLY A 407 -22.45 -0.08 5.94
CA GLY A 407 -22.03 0.76 4.81
C GLY A 407 -21.19 0.03 3.75
N THR A 408 -21.21 -1.31 3.71
CA THR A 408 -20.44 -2.08 2.72
C THR A 408 -21.04 -1.93 1.31
N PRO A 409 -20.26 -2.10 0.23
CA PRO A 409 -20.76 -2.01 -1.14
C PRO A 409 -21.86 -3.03 -1.43
N ASN A 410 -22.80 -2.65 -2.32
CA ASN A 410 -23.93 -3.49 -2.72
C ASN A 410 -24.01 -3.63 -4.24
N ALA A 411 -23.80 -4.82 -4.75
CA ALA A 411 -23.84 -5.11 -6.18
C ALA A 411 -25.20 -4.78 -6.84
N CYS A 412 -26.32 -4.86 -6.11
CA CYS A 412 -27.64 -4.57 -6.66
C CYS A 412 -27.80 -3.08 -6.99
N THR A 413 -27.44 -2.20 -6.06
CA THR A 413 -27.61 -0.74 -6.22
C THR A 413 -26.66 -0.12 -7.23
N THR A 414 -25.60 -0.83 -7.63
CA THR A 414 -24.71 -0.40 -8.72
C THR A 414 -25.47 -0.29 -10.04
N CYS A 415 -26.45 -1.17 -10.31
CA CYS A 415 -27.25 -1.18 -11.55
C CYS A 415 -28.65 -0.61 -11.33
N HIS A 416 -29.27 -0.82 -10.17
CA HIS A 416 -30.62 -0.35 -9.84
C HIS A 416 -30.58 1.06 -9.25
N ALA A 417 -30.27 2.05 -10.09
CA ALA A 417 -30.24 3.45 -9.69
C ALA A 417 -31.58 3.90 -9.07
N GLY A 418 -31.52 4.60 -7.93
CA GLY A 418 -32.71 5.04 -7.20
C GLY A 418 -33.34 4.00 -6.27
N LYS A 419 -32.74 2.81 -6.14
CA LYS A 419 -33.04 1.82 -5.10
C LYS A 419 -31.96 1.87 -4.02
N ASP A 420 -32.37 1.53 -2.78
CA ASP A 420 -31.49 1.51 -1.62
C ASP A 420 -31.11 0.09 -1.18
N ASN A 421 -30.27 0.00 -0.17
CA ASN A 421 -29.82 -1.28 0.38
C ASN A 421 -30.98 -2.05 1.04
N THR A 422 -31.97 -1.36 1.59
CA THR A 422 -33.15 -1.98 2.21
C THR A 422 -33.99 -2.72 1.16
N TRP A 423 -34.28 -2.06 0.02
CA TRP A 423 -34.92 -2.70 -1.12
C TRP A 423 -34.17 -3.94 -1.59
N ALA A 424 -32.84 -3.86 -1.68
CA ALA A 424 -32.05 -5.00 -2.11
C ALA A 424 -32.13 -6.18 -1.13
N ALA A 425 -32.11 -5.90 0.18
CA ALA A 425 -32.25 -6.91 1.22
C ALA A 425 -33.65 -7.57 1.23
N GLU A 426 -34.70 -6.79 1.07
CA GLU A 426 -36.09 -7.30 0.96
C GLU A 426 -36.29 -8.14 -0.32
N THR A 427 -35.64 -7.74 -1.42
CA THR A 427 -35.65 -8.51 -2.66
C THR A 427 -34.96 -9.86 -2.46
N MET A 428 -33.82 -9.92 -1.79
CA MET A 428 -33.14 -11.17 -1.43
C MET A 428 -33.99 -12.05 -0.49
N ASP A 429 -34.73 -11.46 0.46
CA ASP A 429 -35.68 -12.19 1.30
C ASP A 429 -36.81 -12.83 0.47
N THR A 430 -37.27 -12.11 -0.56
CA THR A 430 -38.31 -12.63 -1.48
C THR A 430 -37.77 -13.80 -2.30
N TRP A 431 -36.52 -13.73 -2.77
CA TRP A 431 -35.94 -14.75 -3.62
C TRP A 431 -35.46 -16.01 -2.87
N TYR A 432 -34.85 -15.85 -1.69
CA TYR A 432 -34.15 -16.93 -0.99
C TYR A 432 -34.72 -17.24 0.40
N GLY A 433 -35.77 -16.55 0.84
CA GLY A 433 -36.24 -16.58 2.24
C GLY A 433 -35.25 -15.91 3.20
N ALA A 434 -35.61 -15.59 4.42
CA ALA A 434 -34.79 -14.83 5.36
C ALA A 434 -33.50 -15.57 5.86
N ASP A 435 -33.40 -16.87 5.61
CA ASP A 435 -32.28 -17.68 6.13
C ASP A 435 -30.91 -17.35 5.49
N TRP A 436 -30.89 -16.71 4.31
CA TRP A 436 -29.66 -16.26 3.70
C TRP A 436 -28.87 -15.27 4.58
N ARG A 437 -29.57 -14.48 5.43
CA ARG A 437 -28.98 -13.55 6.38
C ARG A 437 -28.17 -14.25 7.48
N LYS A 438 -28.46 -15.52 7.78
CA LYS A 438 -27.76 -16.33 8.78
C LYS A 438 -26.42 -16.89 8.29
N ARG A 439 -26.07 -16.68 7.01
CA ARG A 439 -24.78 -17.15 6.48
C ARG A 439 -23.63 -16.50 7.24
N PRO A 440 -22.62 -17.28 7.64
CA PRO A 440 -21.45 -16.75 8.34
C PRO A 440 -20.79 -15.60 7.56
N THR A 441 -20.39 -14.56 8.28
CA THR A 441 -19.67 -13.42 7.73
C THR A 441 -18.61 -12.95 8.74
N ILE A 442 -17.51 -12.43 8.23
CA ILE A 442 -16.46 -11.80 9.04
C ILE A 442 -16.86 -10.36 9.45
N ALA A 443 -17.86 -9.78 8.76
CA ALA A 443 -18.19 -8.36 8.84
C ALA A 443 -18.51 -7.88 10.27
N HIS A 444 -19.18 -8.70 11.08
CA HIS A 444 -19.54 -8.31 12.44
C HIS A 444 -18.33 -8.25 13.38
N ALA A 445 -17.31 -9.10 13.16
CA ALA A 445 -16.07 -9.07 13.92
C ALA A 445 -15.08 -7.98 13.43
N PHE A 446 -15.20 -7.59 12.15
CA PHE A 446 -14.30 -6.62 11.51
C PHE A 446 -14.91 -5.20 11.47
N ARG A 447 -16.12 -5.00 11.98
CA ARG A 447 -16.71 -3.66 12.06
C ARG A 447 -15.87 -2.77 12.99
N ASP A 448 -15.70 -1.51 12.63
CA ASP A 448 -15.18 -0.50 13.53
C ASP A 448 -16.27 -0.10 14.52
N ASN A 449 -16.01 -0.31 15.79
CA ASN A 449 -16.85 0.19 16.86
C ASN A 449 -16.00 1.11 17.73
N ALA A 450 -16.45 2.35 17.90
CA ALA A 450 -15.89 3.27 18.88
C ALA A 450 -15.91 2.70 20.33
N ASN A 451 -16.69 1.63 20.54
CA ASN A 451 -16.87 0.91 21.81
C ASN A 451 -16.41 -0.55 21.66
N ASP A 452 -15.22 -0.80 21.08
CA ASP A 452 -14.63 -2.14 21.05
C ASP A 452 -14.58 -2.70 22.48
N ASN A 453 -15.23 -3.86 22.66
CA ASN A 453 -15.45 -4.48 23.95
C ASN A 453 -15.11 -5.97 23.92
N GLN A 454 -15.38 -6.65 25.05
CA GLN A 454 -15.13 -8.09 25.19
C GLN A 454 -15.88 -8.94 24.14
N GLU A 455 -17.04 -8.50 23.65
CA GLU A 455 -17.81 -9.21 22.61
C GLU A 455 -17.07 -9.18 21.26
N THR A 456 -16.48 -8.04 20.88
CA THR A 456 -15.66 -7.90 19.68
C THR A 456 -14.45 -8.82 19.74
N VAL A 457 -13.75 -8.86 20.89
CA VAL A 457 -12.58 -9.75 21.09
C VAL A 457 -13.00 -11.22 20.94
N GLU A 458 -14.14 -11.63 21.49
CA GLU A 458 -14.60 -13.00 21.38
C GLU A 458 -14.98 -13.38 19.94
N ALA A 459 -15.62 -12.47 19.20
CA ALA A 459 -15.90 -12.69 17.79
C ALA A 459 -14.62 -12.83 16.95
N LEU A 460 -13.61 -11.99 17.20
CA LEU A 460 -12.30 -12.10 16.55
C LEU A 460 -11.58 -13.40 16.93
N ARG A 461 -11.61 -13.80 18.21
CA ARG A 461 -11.04 -15.09 18.69
C ARG A 461 -11.65 -16.28 17.98
N GLN A 462 -12.97 -16.29 17.77
CA GLN A 462 -13.65 -17.32 17.00
C GLN A 462 -13.15 -17.38 15.55
N LEU A 463 -12.93 -16.23 14.90
CA LEU A 463 -12.35 -16.19 13.56
C LEU A 463 -10.91 -16.73 13.52
N VAL A 464 -10.06 -16.40 14.51
CA VAL A 464 -8.68 -16.92 14.60
C VAL A 464 -8.67 -18.43 14.70
N SER A 465 -9.57 -19.03 15.49
CA SER A 465 -9.65 -20.47 15.72
C SER A 465 -10.39 -21.25 14.63
N ASP A 466 -11.17 -20.57 13.78
CA ASP A 466 -11.91 -21.25 12.69
C ASP A 466 -10.98 -21.59 11.50
N HIS A 467 -10.41 -22.77 11.50
CA HIS A 467 -9.62 -23.29 10.37
C HIS A 467 -10.41 -23.44 9.05
N GLY A 468 -11.70 -23.28 9.06
CA GLY A 468 -12.53 -23.11 7.87
C GLY A 468 -12.39 -21.75 7.20
N GLN A 469 -11.79 -20.75 7.86
CA GLN A 469 -11.48 -19.44 7.28
C GLN A 469 -10.10 -19.44 6.59
N ALA A 470 -9.92 -18.48 5.68
CA ALA A 470 -8.65 -18.25 5.01
C ALA A 470 -7.58 -17.74 5.99
N GLY A 471 -6.30 -18.09 5.77
CA GLY A 471 -5.20 -17.63 6.61
C GLY A 471 -5.10 -16.12 6.72
N ILE A 472 -5.34 -15.39 5.61
CA ILE A 472 -5.36 -13.92 5.63
C ILE A 472 -6.46 -13.35 6.55
N VAL A 473 -7.65 -13.97 6.60
CA VAL A 473 -8.74 -13.56 7.50
C VAL A 473 -8.35 -13.81 8.95
N ARG A 474 -7.82 -15.00 9.25
CA ARG A 474 -7.39 -15.40 10.59
C ARG A 474 -6.22 -14.55 11.10
N GLY A 475 -5.23 -14.27 10.23
CA GLY A 475 -4.10 -13.39 10.51
C GLY A 475 -4.55 -11.94 10.74
N SER A 476 -5.52 -11.45 9.99
CA SER A 476 -6.10 -10.13 10.20
C SER A 476 -6.89 -10.05 11.51
N ALA A 477 -7.61 -11.12 11.87
CA ALA A 477 -8.37 -11.16 13.11
C ALA A 477 -7.47 -11.07 14.35
N ILE A 478 -6.35 -11.81 14.40
CA ILE A 478 -5.41 -11.72 15.54
C ILE A 478 -4.71 -10.35 15.61
N ALA A 479 -4.32 -9.78 14.46
CA ALA A 479 -3.73 -8.44 14.41
C ALA A 479 -4.71 -7.36 14.90
N ARG A 480 -5.98 -7.45 14.54
CA ARG A 480 -7.04 -6.53 14.97
C ARG A 480 -7.37 -6.70 16.46
N MET A 481 -7.50 -7.95 16.94
CA MET A 481 -7.83 -8.26 18.32
C MET A 481 -6.84 -7.63 19.33
N SER A 482 -5.57 -7.55 18.96
CA SER A 482 -4.54 -6.95 19.81
C SER A 482 -4.67 -5.43 20.01
N ARG A 483 -5.50 -4.75 19.21
CA ARG A 483 -5.75 -3.30 19.32
C ARG A 483 -6.96 -2.98 20.20
N VAL A 484 -7.80 -3.95 20.49
CA VAL A 484 -8.95 -3.77 21.39
C VAL A 484 -8.45 -3.62 22.82
N GLY A 485 -8.68 -2.45 23.42
CA GLY A 485 -8.17 -2.13 24.76
C GLY A 485 -8.77 -3.01 25.87
N GLY A 486 -8.01 -3.15 26.97
CA GLY A 486 -8.49 -3.76 28.20
C GLY A 486 -8.54 -5.29 28.23
N THR A 487 -8.17 -6.00 27.15
CA THR A 487 -8.19 -7.47 27.08
C THR A 487 -6.79 -8.05 26.94
N ASP A 488 -6.48 -9.09 27.72
CA ASP A 488 -5.24 -9.85 27.57
C ASP A 488 -5.38 -10.87 26.43
N VAL A 489 -4.65 -10.63 25.34
CA VAL A 489 -4.65 -11.46 24.13
C VAL A 489 -3.32 -12.19 23.90
N ALA A 490 -2.40 -12.15 24.87
CA ALA A 490 -1.07 -12.76 24.71
C ALA A 490 -1.13 -14.29 24.50
N ALA A 491 -2.08 -14.97 25.11
CA ALA A 491 -2.30 -16.40 24.91
C ALA A 491 -2.82 -16.71 23.49
N ASP A 492 -3.71 -15.87 22.96
CA ASP A 492 -4.23 -15.99 21.60
C ASP A 492 -3.12 -15.77 20.56
N ILE A 493 -2.26 -14.76 20.78
CA ILE A 493 -1.08 -14.49 19.94
C ILE A 493 -0.13 -15.71 19.95
N ARG A 494 0.13 -16.29 21.11
CA ARG A 494 0.96 -17.48 21.25
C ARG A 494 0.36 -18.67 20.49
N ALA A 495 -0.94 -18.89 20.59
CA ALA A 495 -1.61 -19.95 19.85
C ALA A 495 -1.51 -19.72 18.33
N ALA A 496 -1.69 -18.49 17.86
CA ALA A 496 -1.58 -18.13 16.45
C ALA A 496 -0.13 -18.19 15.92
N SER A 497 0.88 -18.04 16.78
CA SER A 497 2.29 -18.06 16.40
C SER A 497 2.78 -19.46 15.93
N VAL A 498 2.07 -20.52 16.26
CA VAL A 498 2.41 -21.90 15.83
C VAL A 498 1.47 -22.42 14.72
N ASP A 499 0.66 -21.55 14.12
CA ASP A 499 -0.24 -21.93 13.03
C ASP A 499 0.52 -22.39 11.78
N THR A 500 -0.08 -23.31 11.02
CA THR A 500 0.51 -23.81 9.77
C THR A 500 0.55 -22.77 8.66
N ASP A 501 -0.39 -21.80 8.68
CA ASP A 501 -0.47 -20.74 7.67
C ASP A 501 0.46 -19.57 8.03
N PRO A 502 1.41 -19.18 7.15
CA PRO A 502 2.34 -18.10 7.42
C PRO A 502 1.67 -16.73 7.59
N LEU A 503 0.48 -16.49 7.02
CA LEU A 503 -0.24 -15.23 7.20
C LEU A 503 -0.83 -15.12 8.61
N VAL A 504 -1.20 -16.24 9.24
CA VAL A 504 -1.63 -16.25 10.65
C VAL A 504 -0.44 -15.97 11.55
N ARG A 505 0.71 -16.59 11.31
CA ARG A 505 1.94 -16.32 12.06
C ARG A 505 2.44 -14.89 11.88
N LEU A 506 2.30 -14.33 10.66
CA LEU A 506 2.59 -12.92 10.40
C LEU A 506 1.67 -12.01 11.24
N GLY A 507 0.36 -12.28 11.23
CA GLY A 507 -0.61 -11.56 12.05
C GLY A 507 -0.30 -11.64 13.55
N ALA A 508 0.15 -12.80 14.05
CA ALA A 508 0.60 -12.97 15.43
C ALA A 508 1.83 -12.12 15.76
N ALA A 509 2.81 -12.06 14.84
CA ALA A 509 4.02 -11.24 15.01
C ALA A 509 3.67 -9.74 15.02
N GLU A 510 2.78 -9.27 14.15
CA GLU A 510 2.29 -7.88 14.13
C GLU A 510 1.49 -7.55 15.40
N ALA A 511 0.62 -8.47 15.84
CA ALA A 511 -0.18 -8.33 17.05
C ALA A 511 0.67 -8.16 18.31
N ALA A 512 1.82 -8.82 18.37
CA ALA A 512 2.71 -8.77 19.51
C ALA A 512 3.26 -7.36 19.80
N ALA A 513 3.30 -6.47 18.83
CA ALA A 513 3.69 -5.08 19.04
C ALA A 513 2.74 -4.33 20.03
N ASN A 514 1.49 -4.77 20.15
CA ASN A 514 0.45 -4.11 20.96
C ASN A 514 0.29 -4.71 22.37
N ILE A 515 0.99 -5.80 22.71
CA ILE A 515 0.99 -6.33 24.08
C ILE A 515 2.21 -5.82 24.88
N PRO A 516 2.19 -5.88 26.22
CA PRO A 516 3.30 -5.46 27.07
C PRO A 516 4.62 -6.12 26.66
N PRO A 517 5.74 -5.37 26.62
CA PRO A 517 7.03 -5.88 26.13
C PRO A 517 7.51 -7.16 26.80
N GLU A 518 7.25 -7.30 28.12
CA GLU A 518 7.62 -8.47 28.94
C GLU A 518 6.90 -9.76 28.52
N ARG A 519 5.73 -9.65 27.85
CA ARG A 519 4.94 -10.79 27.38
C ARG A 519 5.32 -11.23 25.96
N ARG A 520 5.98 -10.35 25.18
CA ARG A 520 6.23 -10.55 23.73
C ARG A 520 7.12 -11.76 23.46
N LEU A 521 8.22 -11.89 24.21
CA LEU A 521 9.18 -13.00 23.98
C LEU A 521 8.56 -14.38 24.24
N GLU A 522 7.69 -14.48 25.25
CA GLU A 522 6.94 -15.72 25.49
C GLU A 522 5.95 -16.02 24.36
N ALA A 523 5.26 -14.98 23.86
CA ALA A 523 4.21 -15.14 22.86
C ALA A 523 4.75 -15.48 21.46
N ILE A 524 5.86 -14.85 21.03
CA ILE A 524 6.33 -14.94 19.63
C ILE A 524 7.82 -15.25 19.48
N GLY A 525 8.54 -15.58 20.55
CA GLY A 525 10.00 -15.79 20.48
C GLY A 525 10.44 -16.89 19.51
N ASP A 526 9.61 -17.89 19.27
CA ASP A 526 9.90 -18.99 18.32
C ASP A 526 9.78 -18.55 16.86
N LEU A 527 9.04 -17.47 16.57
CA LEU A 527 8.93 -16.87 15.22
C LEU A 527 10.24 -16.24 14.72
N LEU A 528 11.22 -16.01 15.59
CA LEU A 528 12.57 -15.59 15.20
C LEU A 528 13.29 -16.63 14.33
N SER A 529 12.86 -17.91 14.38
CA SER A 529 13.37 -19.00 13.55
C SER A 529 12.36 -19.49 12.51
N ASP A 530 11.32 -18.70 12.22
CA ASP A 530 10.33 -19.06 11.21
C ASP A 530 10.96 -19.28 9.84
N ASN A 531 10.41 -20.19 9.06
CA ASN A 531 10.89 -20.46 7.70
C ASN A 531 10.57 -19.32 6.71
N THR A 532 9.68 -18.38 7.09
CA THR A 532 9.21 -17.26 6.27
C THR A 532 9.85 -15.96 6.72
N ARG A 533 10.55 -15.25 5.83
CA ARG A 533 11.23 -13.98 6.16
C ARG A 533 10.26 -12.90 6.66
N ALA A 534 9.08 -12.74 6.05
CA ALA A 534 8.08 -11.76 6.50
C ALA A 534 7.76 -11.93 8.00
N VAL A 535 7.62 -13.17 8.45
CA VAL A 535 7.34 -13.50 9.85
C VAL A 535 8.54 -13.19 10.74
N ARG A 536 9.76 -13.56 10.33
CA ARG A 536 10.99 -13.27 11.10
C ARG A 536 11.24 -11.76 11.26
N VAL A 537 11.05 -10.98 10.17
CA VAL A 537 11.20 -9.52 10.22
C VAL A 537 10.18 -8.87 11.15
N ALA A 538 8.90 -9.29 11.08
CA ALA A 538 7.86 -8.81 11.97
C ALA A 538 8.16 -9.17 13.43
N ALA A 539 8.58 -10.40 13.71
CA ALA A 539 8.95 -10.86 15.05
C ALA A 539 10.16 -10.10 15.61
N ALA A 540 11.23 -9.91 14.81
CA ALA A 540 12.39 -9.12 15.21
C ALA A 540 12.01 -7.67 15.54
N THR A 541 11.12 -7.07 14.75
CA THR A 541 10.61 -5.71 14.98
C THR A 541 9.84 -5.62 16.30
N ALA A 542 8.91 -6.53 16.55
CA ALA A 542 8.10 -6.55 17.77
C ALA A 542 8.93 -6.81 19.04
N LEU A 543 10.02 -7.58 18.90
CA LEU A 543 10.94 -7.93 19.99
C LEU A 543 12.12 -6.94 20.14
N GLY A 544 12.15 -5.88 19.36
CA GLY A 544 13.26 -4.91 19.33
C GLY A 544 13.53 -4.22 20.68
N SER A 545 12.54 -4.12 21.56
CA SER A 545 12.72 -3.56 22.92
C SER A 545 13.09 -4.59 23.99
N THR A 546 13.16 -5.87 23.64
CA THR A 546 13.50 -6.95 24.59
C THR A 546 15.01 -6.91 24.88
N PRO A 547 15.42 -6.87 26.17
CA PRO A 547 16.82 -6.94 26.55
C PRO A 547 17.52 -8.20 26.03
N ALA A 548 18.76 -8.01 25.54
CA ALA A 548 19.51 -9.07 24.85
C ALA A 548 19.78 -10.33 25.71
N ASP A 549 19.89 -10.17 27.03
CA ASP A 549 20.09 -11.25 28.00
C ASP A 549 18.86 -12.14 28.21
N LEU A 550 17.67 -11.62 27.92
CA LEU A 550 16.41 -12.37 28.05
C LEU A 550 16.19 -13.38 26.91
N PHE A 551 16.87 -13.24 25.79
CA PHE A 551 16.70 -14.18 24.67
C PHE A 551 17.23 -15.60 24.97
N GLY A 552 18.18 -15.74 25.90
CA GLY A 552 18.75 -17.05 26.25
C GLY A 552 19.24 -17.83 25.01
N ASN A 553 18.72 -19.04 24.80
CA ASN A 553 19.04 -19.89 23.65
C ASN A 553 18.48 -19.36 22.31
N ARG A 554 17.54 -18.42 22.31
CA ARG A 554 17.00 -17.78 21.11
C ARG A 554 17.85 -16.62 20.59
N ARG A 555 18.95 -16.28 21.27
CA ARG A 555 19.77 -15.13 20.90
C ARG A 555 20.31 -15.22 19.47
N GLY A 556 20.82 -16.38 19.05
CA GLY A 556 21.30 -16.56 17.68
C GLY A 556 20.19 -16.40 16.63
N SER A 557 18.98 -16.88 16.93
CA SER A 557 17.81 -16.69 16.05
C SER A 557 17.40 -15.22 15.98
N PHE A 558 17.46 -14.49 17.08
CA PHE A 558 17.20 -13.05 17.09
C PHE A 558 18.21 -12.29 16.24
N GLU A 559 19.50 -12.57 16.38
CA GLU A 559 20.56 -11.93 15.59
C GLU A 559 20.36 -12.20 14.07
N ALA A 560 20.02 -13.43 13.68
CA ALA A 560 19.71 -13.78 12.29
C ALA A 560 18.45 -13.05 11.77
N ALA A 561 17.39 -12.96 12.57
CA ALA A 561 16.18 -12.22 12.21
C ALA A 561 16.43 -10.69 12.13
N VAL A 562 17.36 -10.16 12.94
CA VAL A 562 17.82 -8.77 12.84
C VAL A 562 18.60 -8.53 11.55
N ASP A 563 19.34 -9.51 11.03
CA ASP A 563 19.98 -9.37 9.71
C ASP A 563 18.94 -9.31 8.58
N ASP A 564 17.85 -10.09 8.67
CA ASP A 564 16.71 -9.95 7.76
C ASP A 564 16.04 -8.54 7.88
N LEU A 565 15.89 -8.02 9.11
CA LEU A 565 15.38 -6.65 9.34
C LEU A 565 16.32 -5.59 8.74
N ARG A 566 17.63 -5.75 8.86
CA ARG A 566 18.61 -4.85 8.22
C ARG A 566 18.49 -4.89 6.69
N ALA A 567 18.32 -6.08 6.10
CA ALA A 567 18.10 -6.21 4.66
C ALA A 567 16.82 -5.48 4.23
N TYR A 568 15.72 -5.57 5.02
CA TYR A 568 14.51 -4.78 4.82
C TYR A 568 14.80 -3.27 4.84
N VAL A 569 15.54 -2.78 5.82
CA VAL A 569 15.89 -1.34 5.94
C VAL A 569 16.73 -0.89 4.75
N VAL A 570 17.67 -1.72 4.27
CA VAL A 570 18.47 -1.41 3.07
C VAL A 570 17.60 -1.37 1.81
N ALA A 571 16.69 -2.34 1.64
CA ALA A 571 15.75 -2.37 0.51
C ALA A 571 14.78 -1.17 0.50
N ASN A 572 14.58 -0.52 1.64
CA ASN A 572 13.70 0.63 1.86
C ASN A 572 14.47 1.85 2.40
N ALA A 573 15.72 2.01 1.99
CA ALA A 573 16.60 3.09 2.49
C ALA A 573 16.11 4.51 2.13
N ASP A 574 15.20 4.61 1.17
CA ASP A 574 14.52 5.83 0.70
C ASP A 574 13.12 6.05 1.33
N VAL A 575 12.71 5.20 2.28
CA VAL A 575 11.40 5.23 2.93
C VAL A 575 11.50 5.83 4.32
N ALA A 576 10.88 6.98 4.55
CA ALA A 576 10.94 7.69 5.83
C ALA A 576 10.40 6.86 7.00
N GLU A 577 9.27 6.18 6.79
CA GLU A 577 8.64 5.31 7.81
C GLU A 577 9.54 4.11 8.16
N ALA A 578 10.22 3.52 7.17
CA ALA A 578 11.15 2.41 7.43
C ALA A 578 12.34 2.87 8.29
N GLN A 579 12.86 4.09 8.04
CA GLN A 579 13.92 4.67 8.85
C GLN A 579 13.43 5.00 10.27
N SER A 580 12.22 5.55 10.43
CA SER A 580 11.62 5.80 11.75
C SER A 580 11.43 4.50 12.55
N ASN A 581 10.87 3.46 11.93
CA ASN A 581 10.66 2.16 12.57
C ASN A 581 11.99 1.51 12.97
N TYR A 582 13.01 1.65 12.14
CA TYR A 582 14.36 1.18 12.48
C TYR A 582 14.98 2.01 13.61
N GLY A 583 14.70 3.31 13.68
CA GLY A 583 15.08 4.18 14.80
C GLY A 583 14.49 3.67 16.13
N PHE A 584 13.23 3.31 16.17
CA PHE A 584 12.60 2.70 17.36
C PHE A 584 13.22 1.35 17.73
N PHE A 585 13.49 0.50 16.74
CA PHE A 585 14.20 -0.77 16.97
C PHE A 585 15.57 -0.53 17.61
N LEU A 586 16.38 0.37 17.04
CA LEU A 586 17.72 0.72 17.55
C LEU A 586 17.67 1.32 18.95
N PHE A 587 16.67 2.17 19.23
CA PHE A 587 16.44 2.73 20.55
C PHE A 587 16.11 1.62 21.57
N GLY A 588 15.24 0.68 21.22
CA GLY A 588 14.94 -0.51 22.03
C GLY A 588 16.19 -1.34 22.35
N GLN A 589 17.14 -1.41 21.40
CA GLN A 589 18.44 -2.08 21.58
C GLN A 589 19.49 -1.20 22.29
N ARG A 590 19.11 -0.07 22.89
CA ARG A 590 19.99 0.92 23.58
C ARG A 590 21.11 1.49 22.68
N ARG A 591 20.88 1.53 21.36
CA ARG A 591 21.77 2.12 20.36
C ARG A 591 21.32 3.56 20.03
N GLU A 592 21.40 4.44 21.03
CA GLU A 592 20.80 5.79 20.99
C GLU A 592 21.37 6.65 19.84
N THR A 593 22.70 6.62 19.62
CA THR A 593 23.32 7.38 18.53
C THR A 593 22.82 6.93 17.15
N ASP A 594 22.71 5.63 16.94
CA ASP A 594 22.25 5.08 15.68
C ASP A 594 20.74 5.34 15.48
N ALA A 595 19.96 5.30 16.56
CA ALA A 595 18.54 5.65 16.56
C ALA A 595 18.32 7.11 16.14
N GLU A 596 19.10 8.04 16.70
CA GLU A 596 19.07 9.45 16.36
C GLU A 596 19.35 9.67 14.86
N ILE A 597 20.39 8.99 14.32
CA ILE A 597 20.72 9.03 12.90
C ILE A 597 19.55 8.56 12.05
N ALA A 598 18.91 7.45 12.43
CA ALA A 598 17.76 6.89 11.71
C ALA A 598 16.55 7.84 11.71
N PHE A 599 16.20 8.43 12.86
CA PHE A 599 15.11 9.41 12.95
C PHE A 599 15.39 10.69 12.15
N LYS A 600 16.61 11.23 12.23
CA LYS A 600 17.03 12.38 11.40
C LYS A 600 16.99 12.04 9.91
N ARG A 601 17.36 10.81 9.56
CA ARG A 601 17.28 10.33 8.17
C ARG A 601 15.84 10.29 7.68
N ALA A 602 14.88 9.82 8.50
CA ALA A 602 13.46 9.84 8.17
C ALA A 602 12.99 11.25 7.81
N ILE A 603 13.29 12.25 8.62
CA ILE A 603 12.96 13.65 8.34
C ILE A 603 13.62 14.15 7.04
N SER A 604 14.88 13.75 6.78
CA SER A 604 15.57 14.18 5.55
C SER A 604 14.99 13.58 4.27
N LEU A 605 14.38 12.40 4.36
CA LEU A 605 13.73 11.70 3.24
C LEU A 605 12.36 12.30 2.91
N ASP A 606 11.61 12.61 3.93
CA ASP A 606 10.32 13.28 3.83
C ASP A 606 10.16 14.30 4.95
N PRO A 607 10.58 15.56 4.71
CA PRO A 607 10.43 16.63 5.69
C PRO A 607 8.97 16.95 6.02
N THR A 608 8.03 16.56 5.16
CA THR A 608 6.59 16.86 5.32
C THR A 608 5.82 15.76 6.05
N LEU A 609 6.47 14.67 6.42
CA LEU A 609 5.90 13.62 7.23
C LEU A 609 5.95 14.00 8.72
N GLU A 610 4.86 14.54 9.23
CA GLU A 610 4.73 15.04 10.61
C GLU A 610 5.17 14.01 11.65
N GLY A 611 4.78 12.74 11.47
CA GLY A 611 5.13 11.65 12.37
C GLY A 611 6.65 11.47 12.56
N SER A 612 7.47 11.79 11.55
CA SER A 612 8.93 11.70 11.67
C SER A 612 9.48 12.74 12.67
N HIS A 613 8.90 13.93 12.70
CA HIS A 613 9.28 14.98 13.67
C HIS A 613 8.84 14.62 15.09
N VAL A 614 7.61 14.10 15.24
CA VAL A 614 7.10 13.59 16.52
C VAL A 614 8.02 12.48 17.04
N ASN A 615 8.37 11.51 16.21
CA ASN A 615 9.21 10.38 16.58
C ASN A 615 10.58 10.82 17.08
N LEU A 616 11.23 11.77 16.40
CA LEU A 616 12.52 12.32 16.87
C LEU A 616 12.37 13.10 18.16
N ALA A 617 11.32 13.90 18.32
CA ALA A 617 11.09 14.68 19.55
C ALA A 617 10.79 13.77 20.76
N GLU A 618 10.00 12.71 20.57
CA GLU A 618 9.71 11.72 21.60
C GLU A 618 10.92 10.85 21.93
N PHE A 619 11.77 10.54 20.96
CA PHE A 619 13.07 9.91 21.21
C PHE A 619 13.93 10.78 22.13
N TYR A 620 14.10 12.09 21.82
CA TYR A 620 14.84 13.00 22.68
C TYR A 620 14.25 13.10 24.09
N ARG A 621 12.92 13.13 24.21
CA ARG A 621 12.23 13.08 25.49
C ARG A 621 12.60 11.81 26.28
N ALA A 622 12.58 10.67 25.63
CA ALA A 622 12.82 9.36 26.26
C ALA A 622 14.26 9.23 26.81
N ILE A 623 15.23 9.88 26.17
CA ILE A 623 16.64 9.91 26.65
C ILE A 623 16.95 11.12 27.54
N GLY A 624 15.92 11.89 27.96
CA GLY A 624 16.07 13.03 28.88
C GLY A 624 16.58 14.33 28.26
N GLN A 625 16.73 14.40 26.94
CA GLN A 625 17.16 15.60 26.20
C GLN A 625 15.97 16.53 25.94
N ASN A 626 15.42 17.13 27.00
CA ASN A 626 14.22 17.96 26.92
C ASN A 626 14.39 19.18 26.02
N ASP A 627 15.57 19.79 25.94
CA ASP A 627 15.84 20.93 25.05
C ASP A 627 15.79 20.52 23.58
N SER A 628 16.40 19.37 23.21
CA SER A 628 16.34 18.84 21.84
C SER A 628 14.91 18.44 21.46
N SER A 629 14.14 17.86 22.38
CA SER A 629 12.73 17.52 22.21
C SER A 629 11.90 18.76 21.87
N GLU A 630 12.01 19.80 22.70
CA GLU A 630 11.28 21.05 22.50
C GLU A 630 11.66 21.74 21.17
N GLN A 631 12.96 21.86 20.88
CA GLN A 631 13.43 22.45 19.60
C GLN A 631 12.91 21.69 18.38
N THR A 632 12.79 20.36 18.48
CA THR A 632 12.25 19.52 17.40
C THR A 632 10.76 19.81 17.20
N TYR A 633 9.98 19.88 18.30
CA TYR A 633 8.57 20.25 18.23
C TYR A 633 8.36 21.68 17.72
N ALA A 634 9.16 22.66 18.20
CA ALA A 634 9.07 24.04 17.75
C ALA A 634 9.26 24.18 16.23
N LYS A 635 10.26 23.45 15.67
CA LYS A 635 10.47 23.38 14.21
C LYS A 635 9.29 22.74 13.49
N ALA A 636 8.74 21.66 14.05
CA ALA A 636 7.59 20.98 13.47
C ALA A 636 6.35 21.88 13.47
N VAL A 637 6.06 22.58 14.57
CA VAL A 637 4.94 23.54 14.68
C VAL A 637 5.11 24.71 13.71
N TYR A 638 6.34 25.20 13.52
CA TYR A 638 6.60 26.24 12.52
C TYR A 638 6.30 25.76 11.09
N GLN A 639 6.64 24.52 10.78
CA GLN A 639 6.41 23.92 9.45
C GLN A 639 4.95 23.52 9.23
N PHE A 640 4.27 23.06 10.29
CA PHE A 640 2.90 22.52 10.26
C PHE A 640 2.01 23.27 11.29
N PRO A 641 1.74 24.58 11.09
CA PRO A 641 1.09 25.41 12.11
C PRO A 641 -0.35 25.00 12.44
N GLU A 642 -1.03 24.28 11.53
CA GLU A 642 -2.43 23.88 11.65
C GLU A 642 -2.60 22.45 12.22
N GLN A 643 -1.55 21.84 12.78
CA GLN A 643 -1.61 20.49 13.33
C GLN A 643 -1.77 20.51 14.86
N ALA A 644 -2.96 20.15 15.32
CA ALA A 644 -3.31 20.18 16.74
C ALA A 644 -2.40 19.28 17.60
N ASP A 645 -2.09 18.08 17.14
CA ASP A 645 -1.22 17.14 17.85
C ASP A 645 0.22 17.65 18.02
N LEU A 646 0.76 18.36 17.02
CA LEU A 646 2.08 18.98 17.14
C LEU A 646 2.09 20.13 18.15
N ARG A 647 1.05 20.97 18.14
CA ARG A 647 0.85 22.04 19.15
C ARG A 647 0.77 21.45 20.55
N TYR A 648 -0.02 20.39 20.71
CA TYR A 648 -0.15 19.66 21.97
C TYR A 648 1.19 19.06 22.43
N GLY A 649 1.91 18.37 21.55
CA GLY A 649 3.24 17.79 21.82
C GLY A 649 4.26 18.86 22.22
N HIS A 650 4.27 20.01 21.54
CA HIS A 650 5.12 21.18 21.88
C HIS A 650 4.77 21.74 23.25
N GLY A 651 3.48 21.93 23.56
CA GLY A 651 3.03 22.33 24.89
C GLY A 651 3.52 21.41 26.00
N LEU A 652 3.44 20.09 25.80
CA LEU A 652 3.99 19.10 26.75
C LEU A 652 5.51 19.22 26.91
N ALA A 653 6.25 19.50 25.84
CA ALA A 653 7.69 19.71 25.89
C ALA A 653 8.03 20.97 26.69
N LEU A 654 7.28 22.06 26.50
CA LEU A 654 7.41 23.31 27.24
C LEU A 654 7.11 23.14 28.75
N VAL A 655 6.10 22.34 29.11
CA VAL A 655 5.82 21.98 30.52
C VAL A 655 7.06 21.32 31.16
N ARG A 656 7.69 20.36 30.47
CA ARG A 656 8.91 19.69 30.96
C ARG A 656 10.08 20.69 31.19
N LYS A 657 10.14 21.73 30.36
CA LYS A 657 11.12 22.84 30.50
C LYS A 657 10.68 23.91 31.50
N ARG A 658 9.56 23.73 32.19
CA ARG A 658 8.96 24.70 33.14
C ARG A 658 8.53 26.03 32.48
N ALA A 659 8.35 26.08 31.18
CA ALA A 659 7.86 27.23 30.42
C ALA A 659 6.31 27.18 30.33
N LEU A 660 5.65 27.25 31.50
CA LEU A 660 4.22 26.92 31.63
C LEU A 660 3.32 27.92 30.88
N ASN A 661 3.69 29.20 30.82
CA ASN A 661 2.90 30.21 30.10
C ASN A 661 2.92 29.96 28.58
N ASP A 662 4.09 29.58 28.03
CA ASP A 662 4.22 29.24 26.61
C ASP A 662 3.47 27.95 26.28
N ALA A 663 3.50 26.96 27.20
CA ALA A 663 2.72 25.73 27.08
C ALA A 663 1.20 26.00 27.01
N ILE A 664 0.69 26.93 27.82
CA ILE A 664 -0.73 27.31 27.80
C ILE A 664 -1.13 27.91 26.44
N VAL A 665 -0.24 28.67 25.79
CA VAL A 665 -0.48 29.19 24.43
C VAL A 665 -0.61 28.03 23.43
N GLU A 666 0.32 27.10 23.44
CA GLU A 666 0.31 25.97 22.51
C GLU A 666 -0.88 25.02 22.76
N PHE A 667 -1.26 24.75 24.02
CA PHE A 667 -2.48 24.01 24.32
C PHE A 667 -3.75 24.76 23.90
N GLY A 668 -3.77 26.09 24.03
CA GLY A 668 -4.86 26.92 23.53
C GLY A 668 -5.04 26.81 22.03
N GLU A 669 -3.94 26.83 21.28
CA GLU A 669 -3.96 26.62 19.83
C GLU A 669 -4.39 25.18 19.46
N ALA A 670 -3.94 24.16 20.20
CA ALA A 670 -4.41 22.79 19.98
C ALA A 670 -5.94 22.67 20.14
N VAL A 671 -6.51 23.29 21.18
CA VAL A 671 -7.98 23.36 21.37
C VAL A 671 -8.67 24.16 20.26
N ARG A 672 -8.06 25.23 19.76
CA ARG A 672 -8.61 26.02 18.65
C ARG A 672 -8.68 25.18 17.36
N LEU A 673 -7.65 24.39 17.08
CA LEU A 673 -7.53 23.56 15.87
C LEU A 673 -8.43 22.32 15.93
N ASP A 674 -8.57 21.71 17.11
CA ASP A 674 -9.49 20.59 17.34
C ASP A 674 -10.32 20.85 18.61
N ALA A 675 -11.42 21.57 18.41
CA ALA A 675 -12.38 21.88 19.45
C ALA A 675 -13.19 20.64 19.94
N GLY A 676 -13.08 19.50 19.28
CA GLY A 676 -13.71 18.24 19.68
C GLY A 676 -12.94 17.49 20.76
N SER A 677 -11.62 17.68 20.87
CA SER A 677 -10.74 16.90 21.74
C SER A 677 -10.88 17.26 23.23
N SER A 678 -11.45 16.35 24.01
CA SER A 678 -11.49 16.46 25.49
C SER A 678 -10.10 16.44 26.09
N ARG A 679 -9.16 15.68 25.52
CA ARG A 679 -7.76 15.60 25.94
C ARG A 679 -7.08 16.96 25.88
N TYR A 680 -7.26 17.75 24.82
CA TYR A 680 -6.64 19.06 24.71
C TYR A 680 -7.26 20.06 25.69
N LYS A 681 -8.59 20.03 25.83
CA LYS A 681 -9.34 20.89 26.76
C LYS A 681 -8.94 20.65 28.21
N THR A 682 -8.93 19.40 28.65
CA THR A 682 -8.55 19.03 30.03
C THR A 682 -7.09 19.35 30.32
N THR A 683 -6.18 19.11 29.36
CA THR A 683 -4.77 19.47 29.51
C THR A 683 -4.56 20.98 29.63
N LEU A 684 -5.25 21.78 28.80
CA LEU A 684 -5.22 23.26 28.90
C LEU A 684 -5.72 23.71 30.28
N ALA A 685 -6.82 23.13 30.78
CA ALA A 685 -7.35 23.48 32.10
C ALA A 685 -6.39 23.12 33.24
N VAL A 686 -5.73 21.97 33.15
CA VAL A 686 -4.70 21.56 34.12
C VAL A 686 -3.50 22.49 34.08
N ALA A 687 -3.05 22.90 32.89
CA ALA A 687 -1.94 23.85 32.76
C ALA A 687 -2.29 25.25 33.30
N LEU A 688 -3.51 25.72 33.09
CA LEU A 688 -4.02 26.97 33.69
C LEU A 688 -4.06 26.91 35.21
N ASP A 689 -4.56 25.79 35.79
CA ASP A 689 -4.58 25.58 37.22
C ASP A 689 -3.17 25.55 37.81
N ALA A 690 -2.25 24.85 37.17
CA ALA A 690 -0.83 24.82 37.57
C ALA A 690 -0.16 26.21 37.50
N ALA A 691 -0.61 27.10 36.63
CA ALA A 691 -0.18 28.50 36.55
C ALA A 691 -0.88 29.42 37.59
N GLY A 692 -1.71 28.89 38.49
CA GLY A 692 -2.48 29.66 39.45
C GLY A 692 -3.74 30.33 38.88
N ARG A 693 -4.13 30.00 37.64
CA ARG A 693 -5.27 30.55 36.88
C ARG A 693 -6.49 29.63 36.99
N THR A 694 -6.75 29.06 38.21
CA THR A 694 -7.81 28.07 38.44
C THR A 694 -9.20 28.58 38.06
N THR A 695 -9.49 29.88 38.32
CA THR A 695 -10.78 30.48 37.94
C THR A 695 -10.99 30.47 36.42
N GLU A 696 -9.97 30.84 35.67
CA GLU A 696 -10.03 30.82 34.20
C GLU A 696 -10.17 29.38 33.67
N ALA A 697 -9.47 28.42 34.27
CA ALA A 697 -9.64 27.01 33.96
C ALA A 697 -11.09 26.55 34.16
N LEU A 698 -11.70 26.91 35.28
CA LEU A 698 -13.08 26.56 35.59
C LEU A 698 -14.08 27.20 34.61
N ASP A 699 -13.90 28.49 34.27
CA ASP A 699 -14.77 29.20 33.32
C ASP A 699 -14.74 28.56 31.92
N LYS A 700 -13.57 28.10 31.45
CA LYS A 700 -13.43 27.34 30.20
C LYS A 700 -14.10 25.96 30.29
N LEU A 701 -13.85 25.21 31.35
CA LEU A 701 -14.44 23.90 31.58
C LEU A 701 -15.97 23.98 31.65
N ASP A 702 -16.54 25.02 32.29
CA ASP A 702 -17.96 25.25 32.35
C ASP A 702 -18.57 25.47 30.95
N SER A 703 -17.92 26.31 30.15
CA SER A 703 -18.33 26.54 28.76
C SER A 703 -18.31 25.27 27.93
N TRP A 704 -17.29 24.45 28.06
CA TRP A 704 -17.16 23.19 27.33
C TRP A 704 -18.14 22.11 27.80
N ALA A 705 -18.31 21.99 29.12
CA ALA A 705 -19.30 21.08 29.70
C ALA A 705 -20.73 21.44 29.31
N ALA A 706 -21.03 22.73 29.13
CA ALA A 706 -22.35 23.17 28.64
C ALA A 706 -22.62 22.74 27.18
N ALA A 707 -21.55 22.66 26.36
CA ALA A 707 -21.67 22.29 24.95
C ALA A 707 -21.80 20.78 24.71
N ASN A 708 -21.15 19.95 25.53
CA ASN A 708 -21.12 18.48 25.38
C ASN A 708 -21.12 17.78 26.75
N ALA A 709 -21.82 16.64 26.84
CA ALA A 709 -21.80 15.75 28.01
C ALA A 709 -20.51 14.92 28.01
N ASP A 710 -19.44 15.44 28.62
CA ASP A 710 -18.13 14.81 28.72
C ASP A 710 -17.77 14.61 30.19
N ALA A 711 -17.48 13.37 30.58
CA ALA A 711 -17.20 13.00 31.96
C ALA A 711 -15.87 13.59 32.48
N ASP A 712 -14.82 13.61 31.65
CA ASP A 712 -13.51 14.12 32.05
C ASP A 712 -13.54 15.63 32.26
N ILE A 713 -14.18 16.37 31.34
CA ILE A 713 -14.37 17.81 31.45
C ILE A 713 -15.24 18.16 32.66
N THR A 714 -16.36 17.44 32.85
CA THR A 714 -17.29 17.65 33.97
C THR A 714 -16.66 17.32 35.30
N GLY A 715 -15.89 16.22 35.38
CA GLY A 715 -15.17 15.80 36.58
C GLY A 715 -14.09 16.82 37.00
N LEU A 716 -13.33 17.35 36.03
CA LEU A 716 -12.32 18.35 36.30
C LEU A 716 -12.96 19.71 36.72
N ALA A 717 -14.09 20.09 36.13
CA ALA A 717 -14.85 21.27 36.52
C ALA A 717 -15.39 21.14 37.96
N LEU A 718 -15.89 19.98 38.36
CA LEU A 718 -16.28 19.66 39.74
C LEU A 718 -15.10 19.83 40.67
N GLN A 719 -13.95 19.25 40.37
CA GLN A 719 -12.75 19.34 41.17
C GLN A 719 -12.31 20.81 41.42
N TYR A 720 -12.30 21.63 40.34
CA TYR A 720 -11.88 23.03 40.46
C TYR A 720 -12.92 23.90 41.13
N SER A 721 -14.22 23.59 41.01
CA SER A 721 -15.28 24.25 41.74
C SER A 721 -15.12 24.04 43.27
N LEU A 722 -14.81 22.80 43.68
CA LEU A 722 -14.50 22.47 45.07
C LEU A 722 -13.22 23.17 45.58
N LYS A 723 -12.15 23.19 44.77
CA LYS A 723 -10.90 23.88 45.10
C LYS A 723 -11.11 25.37 45.32
N LEU A 724 -11.97 26.00 44.53
CA LEU A 724 -12.31 27.42 44.61
C LEU A 724 -13.43 27.71 45.66
N GLN A 725 -13.95 26.69 46.33
CA GLN A 725 -15.10 26.77 47.28
C GLN A 725 -16.37 27.36 46.65
N ARG A 726 -16.54 27.19 45.33
CA ARG A 726 -17.73 27.58 44.57
C ARG A 726 -18.80 26.47 44.65
N LEU A 727 -19.40 26.32 45.86
CA LEU A 727 -20.30 25.20 46.16
C LEU A 727 -21.49 25.08 45.19
N PRO A 728 -22.15 26.18 44.76
CA PRO A 728 -23.24 26.07 43.75
C PRO A 728 -22.79 25.44 42.41
N ASP A 729 -21.59 25.81 41.94
CA ASP A 729 -21.03 25.22 40.72
C ASP A 729 -20.64 23.78 40.94
N ALA A 730 -20.03 23.45 42.10
CA ALA A 730 -19.70 22.08 42.47
C ALA A 730 -20.94 21.19 42.49
N LEU A 731 -22.05 21.67 43.07
CA LEU A 731 -23.33 20.92 43.07
C LEU A 731 -23.83 20.66 41.64
N ARG A 732 -23.85 21.68 40.80
CA ARG A 732 -24.28 21.56 39.41
C ARG A 732 -23.46 20.53 38.60
N PHE A 733 -22.13 20.54 38.75
CA PHE A 733 -21.27 19.55 38.09
C PHE A 733 -21.39 18.15 38.68
N ALA A 734 -21.60 18.03 40.01
CA ALA A 734 -21.83 16.74 40.64
C ALA A 734 -23.17 16.13 40.20
N GLU A 735 -24.24 16.93 40.01
CA GLU A 735 -25.51 16.48 39.44
C GLU A 735 -25.32 15.96 38.02
N ARG A 736 -24.57 16.68 37.19
CA ARG A 736 -24.26 16.25 35.82
C ARG A 736 -23.40 14.97 35.78
N MET A 737 -22.44 14.81 36.70
CA MET A 737 -21.66 13.58 36.82
C MET A 737 -22.54 12.39 37.24
N ALA A 738 -23.53 12.59 38.12
CA ALA A 738 -24.49 11.55 38.48
C ALA A 738 -25.39 11.12 37.31
N GLU A 739 -25.72 12.05 36.39
CA GLU A 739 -26.42 11.71 35.14
C GLU A 739 -25.55 10.86 34.21
N LEU A 740 -24.24 11.16 34.11
CA LEU A 740 -23.29 10.43 33.29
C LEU A 740 -22.92 9.05 33.89
N HIS A 741 -22.88 8.95 35.22
CA HIS A 741 -22.51 7.76 35.97
C HIS A 741 -23.53 7.42 37.08
N PRO A 742 -24.74 6.99 36.74
CA PRO A 742 -25.86 6.84 37.72
C PRO A 742 -25.64 5.74 38.77
N GLN A 743 -24.64 4.87 38.57
CA GLN A 743 -24.31 3.80 39.51
C GLN A 743 -23.13 4.14 40.44
N ASP A 744 -22.55 5.34 40.32
CA ASP A 744 -21.39 5.74 41.17
C ASP A 744 -21.85 6.27 42.54
N GLN A 745 -21.71 5.42 43.57
CA GLN A 745 -22.08 5.75 44.94
C GLN A 745 -21.32 6.95 45.51
N LYS A 746 -20.04 7.14 45.11
CA LYS A 746 -19.23 8.29 45.57
C LYS A 746 -19.78 9.62 45.13
N ILE A 747 -20.28 9.66 43.90
CA ILE A 747 -20.94 10.86 43.34
C ILE A 747 -22.24 11.13 44.08
N ALA A 748 -23.03 10.09 44.40
CA ALA A 748 -24.26 10.23 45.15
C ALA A 748 -23.99 10.76 46.59
N GLU A 749 -23.01 10.23 47.29
CA GLU A 749 -22.59 10.71 48.62
C GLU A 749 -22.08 12.17 48.58
N LEU A 750 -21.31 12.53 47.56
CA LEU A 750 -20.83 13.91 47.37
C LEU A 750 -21.97 14.88 47.13
N LEU A 751 -23.01 14.48 46.39
CA LEU A 751 -24.22 15.27 46.17
C LEU A 751 -24.97 15.59 47.46
N GLU A 752 -25.14 14.61 48.35
CA GLU A 752 -25.76 14.87 49.68
C GLU A 752 -24.94 15.86 50.50
N GLN A 753 -23.61 15.64 50.55
CA GLN A 753 -22.68 16.53 51.31
C GLN A 753 -22.73 17.97 50.76
N LEU A 754 -22.78 18.17 49.45
CA LEU A 754 -22.84 19.49 48.84
C LEU A 754 -24.17 20.19 49.12
N ARG A 755 -25.32 19.46 49.05
CA ARG A 755 -26.64 20.00 49.39
C ARG A 755 -26.70 20.45 50.82
N ASP A 756 -26.21 19.63 51.75
CA ASP A 756 -26.14 19.97 53.18
C ASP A 756 -25.27 21.19 53.45
N ALA A 757 -24.09 21.27 52.81
CA ALA A 757 -23.17 22.39 52.96
C ALA A 757 -23.70 23.73 52.41
N ILE A 758 -24.53 23.68 51.38
CA ILE A 758 -25.24 24.86 50.83
C ILE A 758 -26.39 25.30 51.70
N ASN A 759 -27.15 24.35 52.28
CA ASN A 759 -28.29 24.63 53.14
C ASN A 759 -27.89 25.16 54.52
N GLN A 760 -26.65 24.92 54.98
CA GLN A 760 -26.11 25.40 56.25
C GLN A 760 -25.53 26.81 56.16
N LYS A 761 -25.31 27.37 54.95
CA LYS A 761 -24.88 28.74 54.71
C LYS A 761 -26.08 29.66 54.42
#